data_7839b4c4230bc4ce213c6a22eb0a407b
#
_entry.id   7839b4c4230bc4ce213c6a22eb0a407b
#
_cell.length_a   1.000
_cell.length_b   1.000
_cell.length_c   1.000
_cell.angle_alpha   90.00
_cell.angle_beta   90.00
_cell.angle_gamma   90.00
#
_symmetry.space_group_name_H-M   'P 1'
#
loop_
_entity.id
_entity.type
_entity.pdbx_description
1 polymer ?
#
loop_
_entity_poly.entity_id
_entity_poly.type
_entity_poly.pdbx_seq_one_letter_code
_entity_poly.pdbx_strand_id
1 'polypeptide(L)'
;MRPIQQFFATCTLAVAIAPFGCPPVVAREPFPHTSADKNVQIITQIVPDRTLPQNSQVTRAQNHLEISGGTTVGANLFHSFQEFSLPAETIATFQNANTIKNIITRVTGDRISVLEGTLQANGSANLIFINPNGITIGSNAQLDIGGSFLGTTARSLEFADGTQFHATNPASPPLLTISTPIGLQVGSNAGDIRVFGPGNNLFFDNSLATVREERPTGFAVSPQATLALIGGNIVLSGGNLTASGGEIELASLGSGRMRWVETRRGWEFQPQNIATWNRILLEKTASLEASGNGGGFVRLQGSHILLRDGSSILADTLGNGSGRGVYLQAQEAVEVVGESPEGFASSVFAAVAPEATGSGGRLQVETQRFVVADLAIIGTDTLGAGDAGTLQVQAQTVETSGRSFWSGSSFRGATGDGGNIVIATDTLTISGGTQILAFTQGRGKAGAIDIRASDTIEVRGADGSFESTIAASVEASATGRGGNVNLETNRLVLANGGRLSTATSSESTQGRGGNITVRATSEIYLNGTSSEGIPAAITTSTVGTGDGGQVRLETPSLVLQNGAQVSSAAFESGDGGDVRVRVGDRLLVSGAVPAREIPEADLDFFRDESQTQFPSGLSTSSEGSGHAGQLRVSAGNIELRSHGEITVSSTGSGNAGSMGIETGEMRLDSGGHLRADSAAGLGNINLQTDNLLLRGNSQISTNATGTEPGGNIAIATRTLASLENSDITANAIAGDGGSIQITTSGMLLSPDSQITASSQFGVDGQVAVNSPEVNPEAGLLQVDNDLNQPKQIVATPCQRIEGNEFVMTGYGGLPPAPQESLNQFSTWMDWRSHQRSPAFGATATVRHGIQEASGWRRHQDGTVELVASGEQKTNWYFSIGCDER
;
A
#
# COMPACT_ATOMS: atom_id res chain seq x y z
N MET A 1 -18.62 28.54 2.04
CA MET A 1 -18.54 28.22 0.59
C MET A 1 -17.16 28.54 -0.07
N ARG A 2 -16.07 28.74 0.65
CA ARG A 2 -14.71 28.95 0.08
C ARG A 2 -13.58 28.04 0.61
N PRO A 3 -13.76 27.12 1.60
CA PRO A 3 -12.66 26.25 2.02
C PRO A 3 -12.54 24.93 1.24
N ILE A 4 -13.61 24.43 0.61
CA ILE A 4 -13.61 23.11 -0.06
C ILE A 4 -12.65 23.02 -1.27
N GLN A 5 -12.35 24.14 -1.91
CA GLN A 5 -11.42 24.19 -3.04
C GLN A 5 -9.94 24.02 -2.68
N GLN A 6 -9.55 24.15 -1.41
CA GLN A 6 -8.14 24.02 -1.00
C GLN A 6 -7.76 22.56 -0.63
N PHE A 7 -8.70 21.75 -0.20
CA PHE A 7 -8.38 20.39 0.26
C PHE A 7 -8.09 19.40 -0.88
N PHE A 8 -8.75 19.55 -2.01
CA PHE A 8 -8.50 18.72 -3.19
C PHE A 8 -7.52 19.33 -4.21
N ALA A 9 -7.18 20.60 -4.03
CA ALA A 9 -6.13 21.26 -4.84
C ALA A 9 -4.69 20.83 -4.44
N THR A 10 -4.51 20.14 -3.30
CA THR A 10 -3.20 19.65 -2.85
C THR A 10 -2.81 18.29 -3.43
N CYS A 11 -3.65 17.61 -4.22
CA CYS A 11 -3.19 16.54 -5.11
C CYS A 11 -2.49 17.06 -6.38
N THR A 12 -2.39 18.36 -6.55
CA THR A 12 -1.47 18.95 -7.54
C THR A 12 -0.09 19.05 -6.89
N LEU A 13 0.88 18.29 -7.42
CA LEU A 13 2.30 18.35 -7.10
C LEU A 13 2.79 19.82 -7.05
N ALA A 14 2.61 20.49 -5.92
CA ALA A 14 3.27 21.77 -5.66
C ALA A 14 4.58 21.44 -4.95
N VAL A 15 5.66 21.34 -5.72
CA VAL A 15 7.03 21.35 -5.20
C VAL A 15 7.28 22.71 -4.54
N ALA A 16 6.94 22.82 -3.26
CA ALA A 16 7.31 23.98 -2.45
C ALA A 16 8.64 23.65 -1.77
N ILE A 17 9.71 24.22 -2.29
CA ILE A 17 11.04 24.24 -1.68
C ILE A 17 10.97 25.10 -0.42
N ALA A 18 11.11 24.50 0.76
CA ALA A 18 11.47 25.19 1.99
C ALA A 18 12.48 24.35 2.78
N PRO A 19 13.58 24.94 3.28
CA PRO A 19 14.62 24.19 3.97
C PRO A 19 14.28 24.04 5.45
N PHE A 20 13.98 22.82 5.91
CA PHE A 20 13.95 22.50 7.33
C PHE A 20 14.77 21.25 7.63
N GLY A 21 15.62 21.39 8.67
CA GLY A 21 16.60 20.41 9.09
C GLY A 21 15.99 19.08 9.55
N CYS A 22 16.61 18.01 9.12
CA CYS A 22 16.32 16.66 9.51
C CYS A 22 16.74 16.32 10.95
N PRO A 23 15.94 15.51 11.70
CA PRO A 23 16.46 14.75 12.81
C PRO A 23 17.21 13.50 12.29
N PRO A 24 18.16 12.92 13.04
CA PRO A 24 19.10 11.94 12.53
C PRO A 24 18.43 10.59 12.29
N VAL A 25 18.53 10.13 11.05
CA VAL A 25 18.25 8.76 10.64
C VAL A 25 19.28 7.84 11.27
N VAL A 26 18.82 6.75 11.89
CA VAL A 26 19.67 5.67 12.39
C VAL A 26 20.50 5.13 11.23
N ALA A 27 21.80 5.36 11.30
CA ALA A 27 22.76 4.90 10.31
C ALA A 27 22.75 3.37 10.22
N ARG A 28 22.23 2.82 9.12
CA ARG A 28 22.65 1.49 8.65
C ARG A 28 24.08 1.62 8.15
N GLU A 29 24.92 0.64 8.48
CA GLU A 29 26.35 0.62 8.18
C GLU A 29 26.62 1.03 6.73
N PRO A 30 27.61 1.91 6.50
CA PRO A 30 28.03 2.26 5.14
C PRO A 30 28.66 1.04 4.49
N PHE A 31 28.16 0.69 3.31
CA PHE A 31 28.86 -0.25 2.43
C PHE A 31 30.32 0.18 2.26
N PRO A 32 31.29 -0.74 2.25
CA PRO A 32 32.69 -0.37 2.12
C PRO A 32 32.93 0.39 0.81
N HIS A 33 33.12 1.69 0.93
CA HIS A 33 33.69 2.48 -0.14
C HIS A 33 35.13 2.03 -0.32
N THR A 34 35.39 1.15 -1.25
CA THR A 34 36.74 1.00 -1.77
C THR A 34 37.04 2.22 -2.63
N SER A 35 37.43 3.31 -1.98
CA SER A 35 38.15 4.39 -2.64
C SER A 35 39.51 3.88 -3.05
N ALA A 36 39.60 3.36 -4.23
CA ALA A 36 40.87 3.14 -4.91
C ALA A 36 40.92 4.07 -6.14
N ASP A 37 41.05 5.35 -5.87
CA ASP A 37 41.73 6.26 -6.79
C ASP A 37 43.25 5.85 -6.81
N LYS A 38 43.52 4.75 -7.44
CA LYS A 38 44.85 4.56 -8.05
C LYS A 38 44.76 5.29 -9.39
N ASN A 39 45.60 6.31 -9.57
CA ASN A 39 45.97 6.87 -10.85
C ASN A 39 46.42 5.71 -11.76
N VAL A 40 45.51 5.00 -12.37
CA VAL A 40 45.75 4.09 -13.46
C VAL A 40 46.03 5.00 -14.64
N GLN A 41 47.30 5.10 -15.02
CA GLN A 41 47.69 5.67 -16.30
C GLN A 41 46.97 4.85 -17.39
N ILE A 42 45.83 5.34 -17.88
CA ILE A 42 45.04 4.69 -18.92
C ILE A 42 45.86 4.79 -20.20
N ILE A 43 46.55 3.69 -20.55
CA ILE A 43 47.19 3.56 -21.85
C ILE A 43 46.03 3.33 -22.84
N THR A 44 45.56 4.39 -23.46
CA THR A 44 44.47 4.38 -24.44
C THR A 44 44.98 3.87 -25.77
N GLN A 45 44.72 2.60 -26.06
CA GLN A 45 45.26 1.97 -27.26
C GLN A 45 44.35 0.86 -27.79
N ILE A 46 44.18 0.79 -29.08
CA ILE A 46 43.58 -0.35 -29.79
C ILE A 46 44.72 -1.17 -30.38
N VAL A 47 45.00 -2.37 -29.83
CA VAL A 47 46.05 -3.26 -30.23
C VAL A 47 45.45 -4.54 -30.78
N PRO A 48 45.57 -4.81 -32.11
CA PRO A 48 45.14 -6.07 -32.68
C PRO A 48 45.96 -7.25 -32.12
N ASP A 49 45.31 -8.39 -31.98
CA ASP A 49 46.01 -9.66 -31.74
C ASP A 49 46.26 -10.43 -33.04
N ARG A 50 46.85 -11.62 -32.96
CA ARG A 50 47.22 -12.46 -34.09
C ARG A 50 46.46 -13.78 -34.10
N THR A 51 45.26 -13.80 -33.56
CA THR A 51 44.51 -15.05 -33.37
C THR A 51 43.57 -15.38 -34.53
N LEU A 52 43.21 -14.41 -35.41
CA LEU A 52 42.31 -14.62 -36.57
C LEU A 52 43.06 -15.13 -37.79
N PRO A 53 42.39 -15.85 -38.71
CA PRO A 53 42.96 -16.19 -40.01
C PRO A 53 43.40 -14.97 -40.81
N GLN A 54 42.58 -13.91 -40.85
CA GLN A 54 42.94 -12.57 -41.31
C GLN A 54 42.84 -11.63 -40.10
N ASN A 55 43.97 -11.15 -39.60
CA ASN A 55 44.00 -10.30 -38.41
C ASN A 55 43.44 -8.91 -38.67
N SER A 56 42.88 -8.32 -37.58
CA SER A 56 42.50 -6.90 -37.56
C SER A 56 43.73 -6.01 -37.78
N GLN A 57 43.52 -4.89 -38.45
CA GLN A 57 44.52 -3.86 -38.64
C GLN A 57 43.98 -2.53 -38.15
N VAL A 58 44.80 -1.71 -37.50
CA VAL A 58 44.43 -0.37 -37.01
C VAL A 58 45.40 0.63 -37.60
N THR A 59 44.83 1.59 -38.35
CA THR A 59 45.59 2.71 -38.92
C THR A 59 45.11 4.00 -38.22
N ARG A 60 46.05 4.81 -37.76
CA ARG A 60 45.76 6.06 -37.06
C ARG A 60 46.09 7.27 -37.90
N ALA A 61 45.13 8.16 -38.10
CA ALA A 61 45.28 9.46 -38.72
C ALA A 61 44.71 10.52 -37.78
N GLN A 62 45.56 11.24 -37.08
CA GLN A 62 45.16 12.20 -36.02
C GLN A 62 44.24 11.57 -34.96
N ASN A 63 43.02 12.02 -34.85
CA ASN A 63 41.97 11.54 -33.92
C ASN A 63 41.07 10.46 -34.55
N HIS A 64 41.40 9.98 -35.78
CA HIS A 64 40.67 8.94 -36.47
C HIS A 64 41.44 7.64 -36.48
N LEU A 65 40.82 6.55 -36.03
CA LEU A 65 41.35 5.20 -36.04
C LEU A 65 40.51 4.37 -37.02
N GLU A 66 41.12 3.93 -38.11
CA GLU A 66 40.51 3.00 -39.07
C GLU A 66 40.77 1.57 -38.62
N ILE A 67 39.73 0.81 -38.37
CA ILE A 67 39.78 -0.62 -38.05
C ILE A 67 39.41 -1.38 -39.33
N SER A 68 40.39 -2.00 -39.97
CA SER A 68 40.25 -2.74 -41.21
C SER A 68 40.72 -4.18 -41.05
N GLY A 69 40.75 -4.97 -42.11
CA GLY A 69 41.09 -6.38 -42.04
C GLY A 69 40.01 -7.17 -41.25
N GLY A 70 40.43 -8.03 -40.36
CA GLY A 70 39.50 -8.99 -39.70
C GLY A 70 39.15 -10.14 -40.64
N THR A 71 38.38 -11.11 -40.17
CA THR A 71 37.97 -12.25 -40.98
C THR A 71 36.45 -12.19 -41.25
N THR A 72 36.11 -12.11 -42.51
CA THR A 72 34.68 -12.14 -42.96
C THR A 72 34.26 -13.57 -43.27
N VAL A 73 33.15 -14.02 -42.68
CA VAL A 73 32.53 -15.31 -42.94
C VAL A 73 31.00 -15.09 -43.13
N GLY A 74 30.55 -15.10 -44.34
CA GLY A 74 29.17 -14.75 -44.69
C GLY A 74 28.83 -13.30 -44.37
N ALA A 75 27.83 -13.07 -43.54
CA ALA A 75 27.42 -11.75 -43.05
C ALA A 75 28.08 -11.35 -41.71
N ASN A 76 28.99 -12.14 -41.16
CA ASN A 76 29.69 -11.86 -39.93
C ASN A 76 31.12 -11.40 -40.23
N LEU A 77 31.55 -10.27 -39.65
CA LEU A 77 32.92 -9.75 -39.68
C LEU A 77 33.53 -9.88 -38.28
N PHE A 78 34.54 -10.67 -38.14
CA PHE A 78 35.22 -10.96 -36.85
C PHE A 78 36.49 -10.10 -36.69
N HIS A 79 36.56 -9.41 -35.56
CA HIS A 79 37.73 -8.67 -35.14
C HIS A 79 38.25 -9.24 -33.78
N SER A 80 39.56 -9.20 -33.62
CA SER A 80 40.20 -9.67 -32.37
C SER A 80 41.32 -8.72 -31.98
N PHE A 81 41.33 -8.32 -30.70
CA PHE A 81 42.29 -7.37 -30.16
C PHE A 81 42.88 -7.89 -28.85
N GLN A 82 44.14 -7.54 -28.59
CA GLN A 82 44.78 -7.75 -27.30
C GLN A 82 44.27 -6.69 -26.30
N GLU A 83 44.15 -5.44 -26.77
CA GLU A 83 43.63 -4.32 -25.99
C GLU A 83 42.70 -3.47 -26.86
N PHE A 84 41.62 -2.97 -26.24
CA PHE A 84 40.71 -2.05 -26.94
C PHE A 84 40.24 -0.96 -25.99
N SER A 85 40.84 0.21 -26.07
CA SER A 85 40.42 1.42 -25.31
C SER A 85 40.48 2.61 -26.25
N LEU A 86 39.41 3.44 -26.22
CA LEU A 86 39.21 4.56 -27.12
C LEU A 86 39.21 5.87 -26.33
N PRO A 87 40.20 6.77 -26.54
CA PRO A 87 40.27 8.07 -25.86
C PRO A 87 39.13 9.00 -26.24
N ALA A 88 38.87 9.99 -25.41
CA ALA A 88 37.97 11.09 -25.72
C ALA A 88 38.37 11.79 -27.04
N GLU A 89 37.37 12.36 -27.73
CA GLU A 89 37.53 13.07 -29.02
C GLU A 89 38.13 12.21 -30.16
N THR A 90 38.21 10.89 -29.97
CA THR A 90 38.73 9.96 -31.00
C THR A 90 37.58 9.18 -31.64
N ILE A 91 37.63 8.96 -32.95
CA ILE A 91 36.66 8.18 -33.72
C ILE A 91 37.34 6.88 -34.14
N ALA A 92 36.76 5.73 -33.80
CA ALA A 92 37.18 4.42 -34.28
C ALA A 92 36.16 3.84 -35.24
N THR A 93 36.49 3.80 -36.54
CA THR A 93 35.62 3.36 -37.64
C THR A 93 35.93 1.95 -38.05
N PHE A 94 35.00 1.03 -37.89
CA PHE A 94 35.06 -0.30 -38.50
C PHE A 94 34.77 -0.21 -40.01
N GLN A 95 35.79 -0.57 -40.80
CA GLN A 95 35.66 -0.59 -42.30
C GLN A 95 34.99 -1.90 -42.72
N ASN A 96 33.67 -1.89 -42.75
CA ASN A 96 32.85 -3.02 -43.14
C ASN A 96 32.10 -2.76 -44.46
N ALA A 97 31.89 -3.84 -45.22
CA ALA A 97 31.01 -3.78 -46.41
C ALA A 97 29.53 -3.71 -45.96
N ASN A 98 28.66 -3.09 -46.77
CA ASN A 98 27.22 -2.98 -46.50
C ASN A 98 26.48 -4.34 -46.40
N THR A 99 27.09 -5.43 -46.83
CA THR A 99 26.58 -6.80 -46.73
C THR A 99 26.81 -7.43 -45.37
N ILE A 100 27.66 -6.82 -44.53
CA ILE A 100 27.91 -7.27 -43.16
C ILE A 100 26.71 -6.91 -42.28
N LYS A 101 26.15 -7.93 -41.59
CA LYS A 101 25.07 -7.76 -40.61
C LYS A 101 25.62 -7.62 -39.19
N ASN A 102 26.69 -8.36 -38.88
CA ASN A 102 27.27 -8.36 -37.52
C ASN A 102 28.77 -8.11 -37.59
N ILE A 103 29.20 -7.08 -36.87
CA ILE A 103 30.60 -6.83 -36.54
C ILE A 103 30.81 -7.42 -35.12
N ILE A 104 31.65 -8.47 -35.05
CA ILE A 104 31.85 -9.23 -33.83
C ILE A 104 33.29 -8.99 -33.37
N THR A 105 33.45 -8.24 -32.28
CA THR A 105 34.71 -7.77 -31.74
C THR A 105 34.96 -8.41 -30.39
N ARG A 106 36.13 -9.06 -30.20
CA ARG A 106 36.60 -9.59 -28.92
C ARG A 106 37.90 -8.96 -28.45
N VAL A 107 38.08 -8.87 -27.14
CA VAL A 107 39.33 -8.51 -26.48
C VAL A 107 39.87 -9.76 -25.77
N THR A 108 41.11 -10.15 -26.08
CA THR A 108 41.73 -11.40 -25.60
C THR A 108 42.80 -11.17 -24.52
N GLY A 109 43.24 -9.92 -24.32
CA GLY A 109 44.19 -9.57 -23.22
C GLY A 109 43.48 -9.48 -21.88
N ASP A 110 44.17 -8.98 -20.89
CA ASP A 110 43.77 -8.96 -19.47
C ASP A 110 43.28 -7.58 -18.96
N ARG A 111 43.21 -6.59 -19.87
CA ARG A 111 42.80 -5.23 -19.52
C ARG A 111 41.31 -4.97 -19.79
N ILE A 112 40.70 -4.12 -18.96
CA ILE A 112 39.38 -3.58 -19.21
C ILE A 112 39.38 -2.68 -20.47
N SER A 113 38.26 -2.57 -21.16
CA SER A 113 38.07 -1.58 -22.23
C SER A 113 37.49 -0.28 -21.65
N VAL A 114 38.13 0.84 -21.98
CA VAL A 114 37.65 2.17 -21.63
C VAL A 114 37.26 2.90 -22.94
N LEU A 115 35.95 3.18 -23.11
CA LEU A 115 35.41 3.80 -24.29
C LEU A 115 35.00 5.24 -23.93
N GLU A 116 35.77 6.23 -24.42
CA GLU A 116 35.52 7.66 -24.19
C GLU A 116 35.26 8.41 -25.53
N GLY A 117 35.48 7.78 -26.67
CA GLY A 117 35.30 8.36 -28.01
C GLY A 117 34.15 7.73 -28.75
N THR A 118 34.07 7.94 -30.09
CA THR A 118 33.01 7.46 -30.96
C THR A 118 33.37 6.13 -31.60
N LEU A 119 32.52 5.12 -31.44
CA LEU A 119 32.56 3.88 -32.19
C LEU A 119 31.68 4.03 -33.43
N GLN A 120 32.27 3.89 -34.64
CA GLN A 120 31.58 4.07 -35.90
C GLN A 120 31.64 2.82 -36.79
N ALA A 121 30.55 2.53 -37.50
CA ALA A 121 30.50 1.47 -38.51
C ALA A 121 29.66 1.88 -39.72
N ASN A 122 29.94 1.30 -40.90
CA ASN A 122 29.20 1.58 -42.12
C ASN A 122 27.88 0.82 -42.18
N GLY A 123 26.84 1.46 -42.74
CA GLY A 123 25.54 0.83 -43.01
C GLY A 123 24.75 0.48 -41.78
N SER A 124 24.02 -0.63 -41.81
CA SER A 124 23.10 -1.08 -40.75
C SER A 124 23.65 -2.26 -39.94
N ALA A 125 24.98 -2.43 -39.87
CA ALA A 125 25.61 -3.55 -39.15
C ALA A 125 25.42 -3.39 -37.63
N ASN A 126 25.11 -4.49 -36.93
CA ASN A 126 25.16 -4.60 -35.49
C ASN A 126 26.61 -4.65 -35.02
N LEU A 127 26.88 -4.09 -33.81
CA LEU A 127 28.19 -4.19 -33.20
C LEU A 127 28.09 -5.01 -31.88
N ILE A 128 28.76 -6.16 -31.84
CA ILE A 128 28.90 -7.02 -30.68
C ILE A 128 30.32 -6.84 -30.12
N PHE A 129 30.42 -6.27 -28.91
CA PHE A 129 31.69 -5.97 -28.27
C PHE A 129 31.88 -6.80 -27.01
N ILE A 130 32.91 -7.66 -26.99
CA ILE A 130 33.16 -8.66 -25.97
C ILE A 130 34.49 -8.36 -25.27
N ASN A 131 34.44 -8.04 -23.97
CA ASN A 131 35.67 -8.01 -23.12
C ASN A 131 35.39 -8.65 -21.76
N PRO A 132 35.84 -9.87 -21.50
CA PRO A 132 35.61 -10.57 -20.22
C PRO A 132 36.13 -9.85 -18.99
N ASN A 133 37.11 -8.94 -19.12
CA ASN A 133 37.72 -8.24 -17.97
C ASN A 133 36.90 -7.04 -17.49
N GLY A 134 36.04 -6.49 -18.34
CA GLY A 134 35.20 -5.33 -18.02
C GLY A 134 35.13 -4.30 -19.14
N ILE A 135 34.06 -3.49 -19.09
CA ILE A 135 33.81 -2.41 -20.05
C ILE A 135 33.47 -1.15 -19.25
N THR A 136 34.16 -0.06 -19.53
CA THR A 136 33.82 1.27 -19.04
C THR A 136 33.41 2.13 -20.22
N ILE A 137 32.17 2.65 -20.18
CA ILE A 137 31.62 3.62 -21.12
C ILE A 137 31.69 4.98 -20.43
N GLY A 138 32.53 5.87 -20.93
CA GLY A 138 32.73 7.18 -20.32
C GLY A 138 31.73 8.22 -20.77
N SER A 139 31.80 9.40 -20.19
CA SER A 139 30.83 10.48 -20.41
C SER A 139 30.81 11.02 -21.83
N ASN A 140 31.90 10.86 -22.59
CA ASN A 140 32.03 11.32 -23.97
C ASN A 140 31.81 10.20 -24.99
N ALA A 141 31.56 8.98 -24.56
CA ALA A 141 31.38 7.83 -25.43
C ALA A 141 30.14 7.98 -26.31
N GLN A 142 30.30 7.70 -27.60
CA GLN A 142 29.22 7.77 -28.58
C GLN A 142 29.21 6.56 -29.49
N LEU A 143 28.03 6.21 -30.01
CA LEU A 143 27.85 5.22 -31.08
C LEU A 143 27.36 5.92 -32.35
N ASP A 144 28.04 5.67 -33.47
CA ASP A 144 27.61 6.04 -34.80
C ASP A 144 27.53 4.76 -35.66
N ILE A 145 26.54 3.91 -35.31
CA ILE A 145 26.26 2.63 -35.94
C ILE A 145 24.79 2.58 -36.39
N GLY A 146 24.50 1.99 -37.51
CA GLY A 146 23.14 1.90 -38.01
C GLY A 146 22.30 0.74 -37.42
N GLY A 147 22.95 -0.21 -36.72
CA GLY A 147 22.33 -1.38 -36.11
C GLY A 147 22.29 -1.33 -34.61
N SER A 148 22.09 -2.50 -33.99
CA SER A 148 22.05 -2.70 -32.56
C SER A 148 23.46 -2.82 -31.95
N PHE A 149 23.59 -2.51 -30.66
CA PHE A 149 24.81 -2.65 -29.90
C PHE A 149 24.66 -3.67 -28.76
N LEU A 150 25.63 -4.57 -28.63
CA LEU A 150 25.77 -5.47 -27.49
C LEU A 150 27.17 -5.30 -26.91
N GLY A 151 27.26 -4.76 -25.69
CA GLY A 151 28.45 -4.76 -24.84
C GLY A 151 28.38 -5.89 -23.83
N THR A 152 29.37 -6.79 -23.82
CA THR A 152 29.31 -7.95 -22.92
C THR A 152 30.66 -8.33 -22.32
N THR A 153 30.63 -8.84 -21.10
CA THR A 153 31.79 -9.43 -20.42
C THR A 153 31.72 -10.97 -20.41
N ALA A 154 30.97 -11.54 -21.33
CA ALA A 154 30.92 -12.99 -21.57
C ALA A 154 32.29 -13.55 -22.01
N ARG A 155 32.52 -14.83 -21.73
CA ARG A 155 33.70 -15.57 -22.17
C ARG A 155 33.64 -16.00 -23.63
N SER A 156 32.43 -16.23 -24.14
CA SER A 156 32.21 -16.63 -25.52
C SER A 156 30.84 -16.21 -26.03
N LEU A 157 30.79 -16.03 -27.36
CA LEU A 157 29.60 -15.88 -28.17
C LEU A 157 29.26 -17.24 -28.78
N GLU A 158 28.00 -17.64 -28.74
CA GLU A 158 27.46 -18.88 -29.29
C GLU A 158 26.67 -18.64 -30.58
N PHE A 159 26.80 -19.54 -31.56
CA PHE A 159 26.12 -19.49 -32.85
C PHE A 159 25.12 -20.63 -33.01
N ALA A 160 24.21 -20.48 -33.95
CA ALA A 160 23.09 -21.39 -34.19
C ALA A 160 23.54 -22.82 -34.61
N ASP A 161 24.75 -22.97 -35.18
CA ASP A 161 25.34 -24.25 -35.54
C ASP A 161 26.14 -24.90 -34.40
N GLY A 162 26.15 -24.31 -33.20
CA GLY A 162 26.89 -24.76 -32.02
C GLY A 162 28.35 -24.30 -31.97
N THR A 163 28.82 -23.53 -32.96
CA THR A 163 30.17 -22.91 -32.93
C THR A 163 30.22 -21.87 -31.82
N GLN A 164 31.40 -21.71 -31.20
CA GLN A 164 31.65 -20.71 -30.17
C GLN A 164 32.86 -19.83 -30.52
N PHE A 165 32.73 -18.53 -30.33
CA PHE A 165 33.78 -17.55 -30.49
C PHE A 165 34.26 -17.09 -29.11
N HIS A 166 35.37 -17.67 -28.63
CA HIS A 166 35.92 -17.47 -27.28
C HIS A 166 36.77 -16.20 -27.20
N ALA A 167 36.51 -15.36 -26.21
CA ALA A 167 37.39 -14.23 -25.82
C ALA A 167 38.41 -14.62 -24.75
N THR A 168 38.14 -15.66 -23.95
CA THR A 168 39.08 -16.24 -22.98
C THR A 168 39.74 -17.52 -23.59
N ASN A 169 41.06 -17.64 -23.53
CA ASN A 169 41.82 -18.78 -24.10
C ASN A 169 41.42 -19.08 -25.57
N PRO A 170 41.55 -18.11 -26.47
CA PRO A 170 41.08 -18.26 -27.82
C PRO A 170 41.90 -19.31 -28.56
N ALA A 171 41.24 -20.21 -29.31
CA ALA A 171 41.90 -21.04 -30.30
C ALA A 171 42.53 -20.16 -31.36
N SER A 172 43.68 -20.58 -31.92
CA SER A 172 44.39 -19.86 -32.99
C SER A 172 44.76 -20.82 -34.10
N PRO A 173 44.08 -20.75 -35.28
CA PRO A 173 42.90 -19.90 -35.55
C PRO A 173 41.62 -20.46 -34.92
N PRO A 174 40.62 -19.57 -34.61
CA PRO A 174 39.32 -20.00 -34.11
C PRO A 174 38.48 -20.61 -35.23
N LEU A 175 37.56 -21.49 -34.88
CA LEU A 175 36.50 -21.91 -35.82
C LEU A 175 35.50 -20.75 -35.96
N LEU A 176 35.33 -20.27 -37.18
CA LEU A 176 34.40 -19.17 -37.52
C LEU A 176 33.23 -19.70 -38.38
N THR A 177 32.08 -19.03 -38.33
CA THR A 177 30.86 -19.55 -38.96
C THR A 177 30.06 -18.43 -39.65
N ILE A 178 29.28 -18.85 -40.68
CA ILE A 178 28.24 -18.02 -41.30
C ILE A 178 26.97 -17.93 -40.49
N SER A 179 26.83 -18.78 -39.46
CA SER A 179 25.63 -18.87 -38.66
C SER A 179 25.35 -17.60 -37.84
N THR A 180 24.09 -17.39 -37.45
CA THR A 180 23.66 -16.25 -36.65
C THR A 180 24.12 -16.43 -35.19
N PRO A 181 24.65 -15.40 -34.50
CA PRO A 181 24.91 -15.45 -33.07
C PRO A 181 23.57 -15.55 -32.33
N ILE A 182 23.49 -16.44 -31.33
CA ILE A 182 22.26 -16.76 -30.60
C ILE A 182 22.42 -16.79 -29.07
N GLY A 183 23.63 -16.59 -28.55
CA GLY A 183 23.81 -16.67 -27.11
C GLY A 183 25.20 -16.26 -26.62
N LEU A 184 25.27 -16.07 -25.30
CA LEU A 184 26.46 -15.71 -24.54
C LEU A 184 26.70 -16.73 -23.45
N GLN A 185 27.95 -17.08 -23.20
CA GLN A 185 28.36 -17.83 -22.06
C GLN A 185 29.11 -16.88 -21.10
N VAL A 186 28.47 -16.52 -19.97
CA VAL A 186 29.06 -15.68 -18.92
C VAL A 186 29.73 -16.58 -17.89
N GLY A 187 30.97 -16.25 -17.52
CA GLY A 187 31.74 -17.03 -16.53
C GLY A 187 31.67 -16.44 -15.13
N SER A 188 32.09 -17.20 -14.12
CA SER A 188 32.04 -16.83 -12.71
C SER A 188 32.81 -15.54 -12.33
N ASN A 189 33.71 -15.07 -13.18
CA ASN A 189 34.54 -13.87 -12.95
C ASN A 189 34.32 -12.87 -14.08
N ALA A 190 33.09 -12.71 -14.56
CA ALA A 190 32.73 -11.69 -15.54
C ALA A 190 33.04 -10.29 -14.99
N GLY A 191 33.74 -9.49 -15.78
CA GLY A 191 34.09 -8.13 -15.40
C GLY A 191 32.86 -7.21 -15.32
N ASP A 192 32.95 -6.12 -14.57
CA ASP A 192 31.91 -5.14 -14.44
C ASP A 192 31.71 -4.33 -15.72
N ILE A 193 30.48 -3.84 -15.95
CA ILE A 193 30.17 -2.85 -16.95
C ILE A 193 29.82 -1.54 -16.22
N ARG A 194 30.52 -0.46 -16.54
CA ARG A 194 30.31 0.86 -15.91
C ARG A 194 30.01 1.90 -16.97
N VAL A 195 29.00 2.75 -16.71
CA VAL A 195 28.60 3.85 -17.58
C VAL A 195 28.63 5.14 -16.80
N PHE A 196 29.41 6.10 -17.28
CA PHE A 196 29.53 7.42 -16.66
C PHE A 196 28.90 8.48 -17.56
N GLY A 197 28.35 9.54 -16.95
CA GLY A 197 27.76 10.64 -17.67
C GLY A 197 27.49 11.85 -16.76
N PRO A 198 26.94 12.93 -17.33
CA PRO A 198 26.66 14.18 -16.61
C PRO A 198 25.34 14.17 -15.84
N GLY A 199 24.57 13.07 -15.87
CA GLY A 199 23.21 13.05 -15.36
C GLY A 199 22.14 13.28 -16.44
N ASN A 200 20.86 13.25 -16.03
CA ASN A 200 19.75 13.22 -17.00
C ASN A 200 19.08 14.58 -17.26
N ASN A 201 19.23 15.59 -16.39
CA ASN A 201 18.58 16.92 -16.49
C ASN A 201 17.06 16.85 -16.76
N LEU A 202 16.39 15.81 -16.24
CA LEU A 202 14.95 15.65 -16.36
C LEU A 202 14.20 16.50 -15.35
N PHE A 203 13.01 16.98 -15.70
CA PHE A 203 12.08 17.63 -14.79
C PHE A 203 10.64 17.44 -15.26
N PHE A 204 9.66 17.76 -14.41
CA PHE A 204 8.24 17.75 -14.75
C PHE A 204 7.77 19.17 -15.06
N ASP A 205 6.98 19.32 -16.11
CA ASP A 205 6.30 20.59 -16.38
C ASP A 205 5.03 20.76 -15.52
N ASN A 206 4.32 21.86 -15.72
CA ASN A 206 3.08 22.13 -14.97
C ASN A 206 1.94 21.14 -15.24
N SER A 207 2.03 20.34 -16.30
CA SER A 207 1.08 19.25 -16.62
C SER A 207 1.53 17.90 -16.08
N LEU A 208 2.66 17.87 -15.37
CA LEU A 208 3.35 16.68 -14.88
C LEU A 208 3.92 15.78 -16.00
N ALA A 209 4.02 16.29 -17.23
CA ALA A 209 4.73 15.61 -18.30
C ALA A 209 6.25 15.67 -18.10
N THR A 210 6.93 14.57 -18.38
CA THR A 210 8.40 14.52 -18.28
C THR A 210 9.01 15.34 -19.41
N VAL A 211 9.75 16.39 -19.08
CA VAL A 211 10.50 17.25 -20.00
C VAL A 211 11.88 16.65 -20.27
N ARG A 212 12.24 16.48 -21.55
CA ARG A 212 13.44 15.78 -22.02
C ARG A 212 14.40 16.63 -22.84
N GLU A 213 14.05 17.88 -23.10
CA GLU A 213 14.76 18.76 -24.07
C GLU A 213 16.23 18.98 -23.72
N GLU A 214 16.56 19.06 -22.43
CA GLU A 214 17.92 19.25 -21.95
C GLU A 214 18.61 17.94 -21.53
N ARG A 215 17.93 16.79 -21.70
CA ARG A 215 18.50 15.48 -21.35
C ARG A 215 19.65 15.14 -22.32
N PRO A 216 20.87 14.88 -21.82
CA PRO A 216 21.95 14.38 -22.66
C PRO A 216 21.59 13.02 -23.27
N THR A 217 21.76 12.87 -24.59
CA THR A 217 21.50 11.59 -25.29
C THR A 217 22.36 10.44 -24.73
N GLY A 218 23.60 10.76 -24.31
CA GLY A 218 24.53 9.78 -23.81
C GLY A 218 24.95 8.72 -24.83
N PHE A 219 25.14 7.49 -24.37
CA PHE A 219 25.47 6.36 -25.24
C PHE A 219 24.20 5.82 -25.90
N ALA A 220 24.06 6.03 -27.21
CA ALA A 220 22.80 5.85 -27.93
C ALA A 220 22.96 4.98 -29.17
N VAL A 221 21.95 4.14 -29.42
CA VAL A 221 21.80 3.42 -30.70
C VAL A 221 20.80 4.16 -31.62
N SER A 222 20.80 3.78 -32.89
CA SER A 222 19.80 4.27 -33.85
C SER A 222 18.38 3.97 -33.40
N PRO A 223 17.38 4.82 -33.73
CA PRO A 223 15.98 4.56 -33.36
C PRO A 223 15.52 3.17 -33.76
N GLN A 224 14.74 2.52 -32.86
CA GLN A 224 14.22 1.16 -32.97
C GLN A 224 15.26 0.03 -32.85
N ALA A 225 16.56 0.36 -32.70
CA ALA A 225 17.61 -0.63 -32.46
C ALA A 225 17.65 -1.04 -30.98
N THR A 226 18.36 -2.14 -30.68
CA THR A 226 18.59 -2.64 -29.32
C THR A 226 19.95 -2.18 -28.80
N LEU A 227 19.97 -1.66 -27.56
CA LEU A 227 21.16 -1.40 -26.77
C LEU A 227 21.21 -2.41 -25.61
N ALA A 228 22.14 -3.37 -25.65
CA ALA A 228 22.25 -4.40 -24.65
C ALA A 228 23.60 -4.32 -23.91
N LEU A 229 23.57 -4.39 -22.58
CA LEU A 229 24.73 -4.55 -21.71
C LEU A 229 24.56 -5.80 -20.86
N ILE A 230 25.41 -6.80 -21.04
CA ILE A 230 25.28 -8.12 -20.42
C ILE A 230 26.63 -8.56 -19.83
N GLY A 231 26.71 -8.70 -18.51
CA GLY A 231 27.98 -9.04 -17.88
C GLY A 231 27.95 -9.17 -16.37
N GLY A 232 29.08 -8.85 -15.71
CA GLY A 232 29.19 -8.76 -14.25
C GLY A 232 28.29 -7.69 -13.66
N ASN A 233 28.70 -6.99 -12.59
CA ASN A 233 27.88 -5.88 -12.10
C ASN A 233 27.73 -4.79 -13.18
N ILE A 234 26.56 -4.20 -13.22
CA ILE A 234 26.28 -3.07 -14.12
C ILE A 234 26.02 -1.82 -13.28
N VAL A 235 26.83 -0.79 -13.46
CA VAL A 235 26.74 0.47 -12.70
C VAL A 235 26.68 1.66 -13.65
N LEU A 236 25.60 2.41 -13.56
CA LEU A 236 25.44 3.70 -14.24
C LEU A 236 25.57 4.82 -13.20
N SER A 237 26.63 5.62 -13.28
CA SER A 237 26.86 6.80 -12.41
C SER A 237 26.74 8.07 -13.24
N GLY A 238 25.57 8.69 -13.24
CA GLY A 238 25.22 9.79 -14.15
C GLY A 238 25.12 9.40 -15.61
N GLY A 239 25.28 8.12 -15.94
CA GLY A 239 25.32 7.63 -17.32
C GLY A 239 23.93 7.60 -17.95
N ASN A 240 23.85 8.02 -19.23
CA ASN A 240 22.61 8.02 -20.01
C ASN A 240 22.72 6.98 -21.14
N LEU A 241 21.75 6.05 -21.21
CA LEU A 241 21.59 5.12 -22.33
C LEU A 241 20.32 5.46 -23.09
N THR A 242 20.41 5.46 -24.44
CA THR A 242 19.25 5.83 -25.28
C THR A 242 19.04 4.83 -26.42
N ALA A 243 17.79 4.36 -26.56
CA ALA A 243 17.31 3.53 -27.67
C ALA A 243 15.88 3.96 -28.05
N SER A 244 15.74 5.12 -28.72
CA SER A 244 14.44 5.75 -28.98
C SER A 244 13.48 4.82 -29.75
N GLY A 245 12.34 4.45 -29.12
CA GLY A 245 11.37 3.48 -29.65
C GLY A 245 11.95 2.06 -29.85
N GLY A 246 13.17 1.81 -29.38
CA GLY A 246 13.90 0.56 -29.46
C GLY A 246 13.86 -0.24 -28.16
N GLU A 247 14.97 -0.86 -27.82
CA GLU A 247 15.05 -1.75 -26.67
C GLU A 247 16.34 -1.54 -25.88
N ILE A 248 16.25 -1.41 -24.55
CA ILE A 248 17.39 -1.39 -23.65
C ILE A 248 17.35 -2.67 -22.79
N GLU A 249 18.41 -3.48 -22.86
CA GLU A 249 18.56 -4.72 -22.12
C GLU A 249 19.77 -4.62 -21.19
N LEU A 250 19.56 -4.68 -19.88
CA LEU A 250 20.64 -4.79 -18.91
C LEU A 250 20.49 -6.12 -18.16
N ALA A 251 21.48 -7.00 -18.28
CA ALA A 251 21.49 -8.27 -17.57
C ALA A 251 22.80 -8.47 -16.81
N SER A 252 22.72 -8.50 -15.47
CA SER A 252 23.87 -8.61 -14.58
C SER A 252 23.98 -10.02 -14.03
N LEU A 253 24.99 -10.77 -14.53
CA LEU A 253 25.15 -12.20 -14.32
C LEU A 253 26.50 -12.50 -13.64
N GLY A 254 26.48 -13.31 -12.58
CA GLY A 254 27.71 -13.88 -12.04
C GLY A 254 28.20 -15.08 -12.84
N SER A 255 27.28 -15.93 -13.31
CA SER A 255 27.61 -17.03 -14.23
C SER A 255 26.33 -17.63 -14.81
N GLY A 256 26.41 -18.07 -16.06
CA GLY A 256 25.29 -18.69 -16.77
C GLY A 256 25.32 -18.45 -18.26
N ARG A 257 24.22 -18.77 -18.91
CA ARG A 257 24.02 -18.62 -20.34
C ARG A 257 22.88 -17.65 -20.62
N MET A 258 23.11 -16.71 -21.53
CA MET A 258 22.09 -15.82 -22.05
C MET A 258 21.87 -16.10 -23.52
N ARG A 259 20.70 -16.60 -23.89
CA ARG A 259 20.30 -16.75 -25.29
C ARG A 259 19.52 -15.53 -25.73
N TRP A 260 19.57 -15.25 -27.03
CA TRP A 260 18.66 -14.28 -27.63
C TRP A 260 18.13 -14.76 -28.98
N VAL A 261 17.00 -14.20 -29.36
CA VAL A 261 16.36 -14.38 -30.64
C VAL A 261 16.23 -13.00 -31.29
N GLU A 262 16.61 -12.91 -32.58
CA GLU A 262 16.35 -11.73 -33.36
C GLU A 262 14.87 -11.70 -33.73
N THR A 263 14.18 -10.62 -33.36
CA THR A 263 12.77 -10.38 -33.66
C THR A 263 12.63 -9.18 -34.60
N ARG A 264 11.44 -8.92 -35.12
CA ARG A 264 11.18 -7.70 -35.92
C ARG A 264 11.36 -6.41 -35.10
N ARG A 265 11.45 -6.51 -33.75
CA ARG A 265 11.51 -5.38 -32.82
C ARG A 265 12.87 -5.22 -32.13
N GLY A 266 13.86 -5.99 -32.52
CA GLY A 266 15.17 -6.04 -31.88
C GLY A 266 15.55 -7.41 -31.35
N TRP A 267 16.47 -7.47 -30.42
CA TRP A 267 16.95 -8.72 -29.81
C TRP A 267 16.21 -9.00 -28.50
N GLU A 268 15.60 -10.16 -28.40
CA GLU A 268 14.95 -10.62 -27.16
C GLU A 268 15.86 -11.60 -26.43
N PHE A 269 16.33 -11.23 -25.23
CA PHE A 269 17.25 -12.00 -24.41
C PHE A 269 16.51 -12.90 -23.41
N GLN A 270 16.99 -14.16 -23.29
CA GLN A 270 16.39 -15.18 -22.45
C GLN A 270 17.46 -15.84 -21.58
N PRO A 271 17.43 -15.71 -20.25
CA PRO A 271 18.36 -16.35 -19.35
C PRO A 271 18.16 -17.86 -19.33
N GLN A 272 19.28 -18.63 -19.35
CA GLN A 272 19.28 -20.09 -19.25
C GLN A 272 20.32 -20.56 -18.26
N ASN A 273 19.91 -21.39 -17.30
CA ASN A 273 20.81 -21.97 -16.31
C ASN A 273 21.73 -20.94 -15.62
N ILE A 274 21.14 -19.82 -15.17
CA ILE A 274 21.86 -18.81 -14.44
C ILE A 274 22.14 -19.35 -13.03
N ALA A 275 23.42 -19.53 -12.68
CA ALA A 275 23.79 -19.99 -11.35
C ALA A 275 23.80 -18.85 -10.33
N THR A 276 24.22 -17.66 -10.74
CA THR A 276 24.26 -16.46 -9.89
C THR A 276 23.94 -15.23 -10.70
N TRP A 277 23.12 -14.37 -10.12
CA TRP A 277 22.87 -13.03 -10.60
C TRP A 277 23.72 -12.02 -9.84
N ASN A 278 24.06 -10.89 -10.46
CA ASN A 278 24.78 -9.78 -9.86
C ASN A 278 23.91 -8.53 -9.79
N ARG A 279 24.48 -7.39 -9.38
CA ARG A 279 23.76 -6.14 -9.13
C ARG A 279 23.69 -5.25 -10.37
N ILE A 280 22.56 -4.52 -10.49
CA ILE A 280 22.39 -3.35 -11.36
C ILE A 280 22.18 -2.13 -10.48
N LEU A 281 22.98 -1.07 -10.67
CA LEU A 281 22.89 0.18 -9.92
C LEU A 281 22.79 1.36 -10.88
N LEU A 282 21.76 2.18 -10.72
CA LEU A 282 21.59 3.49 -11.36
C LEU A 282 21.67 4.56 -10.27
N GLU A 283 22.61 5.48 -10.37
CA GLU A 283 22.83 6.54 -9.37
C GLU A 283 23.24 7.86 -10.02
N LYS A 284 23.17 8.95 -9.24
CA LYS A 284 23.58 10.28 -9.68
C LYS A 284 22.87 10.71 -10.95
N THR A 285 21.54 10.66 -10.92
CA THR A 285 20.70 11.04 -12.06
C THR A 285 20.98 10.25 -13.35
N ALA A 286 21.37 8.97 -13.26
CA ALA A 286 21.51 8.12 -14.44
C ALA A 286 20.15 7.89 -15.12
N SER A 287 20.13 7.63 -16.45
CA SER A 287 18.86 7.35 -17.10
C SER A 287 18.92 6.29 -18.21
N LEU A 288 17.83 5.53 -18.34
CA LEU A 288 17.52 4.66 -19.48
C LEU A 288 16.34 5.24 -20.23
N GLU A 289 16.51 5.58 -21.50
CA GLU A 289 15.50 6.26 -22.32
C GLU A 289 15.18 5.42 -23.56
N ALA A 290 14.02 4.78 -23.55
CA ALA A 290 13.51 4.02 -24.67
C ALA A 290 12.23 4.60 -25.28
N SER A 291 11.74 5.75 -24.77
CA SER A 291 10.52 6.39 -25.26
C SER A 291 10.55 6.66 -26.76
N GLY A 292 9.40 6.67 -27.40
CA GLY A 292 9.29 6.89 -28.83
C GLY A 292 7.85 6.87 -29.33
N ASN A 293 7.64 6.85 -30.65
CA ASN A 293 6.30 6.90 -31.25
C ASN A 293 5.34 5.85 -30.66
N GLY A 294 5.82 4.62 -30.37
CA GLY A 294 5.05 3.56 -29.73
C GLY A 294 5.65 3.12 -28.39
N GLY A 295 6.48 3.99 -27.74
CA GLY A 295 7.24 3.59 -26.59
C GLY A 295 8.16 2.38 -26.85
N GLY A 296 9.39 2.38 -26.35
CA GLY A 296 10.29 1.23 -26.46
C GLY A 296 10.07 0.22 -25.35
N PHE A 297 11.10 -0.59 -25.13
CA PHE A 297 11.10 -1.57 -24.06
C PHE A 297 12.40 -1.48 -23.27
N VAL A 298 12.29 -1.49 -21.94
CA VAL A 298 13.44 -1.55 -21.05
C VAL A 298 13.32 -2.81 -20.20
N ARG A 299 14.35 -3.67 -20.24
CA ARG A 299 14.43 -4.85 -19.40
C ARG A 299 15.70 -4.83 -18.53
N LEU A 300 15.53 -5.00 -17.23
CA LEU A 300 16.62 -5.18 -16.28
C LEU A 300 16.48 -6.51 -15.60
N GLN A 301 17.59 -7.29 -15.56
CA GLN A 301 17.64 -8.60 -14.91
C GLN A 301 18.89 -8.72 -14.03
N GLY A 302 18.73 -9.01 -12.72
CA GLY A 302 19.85 -9.10 -11.77
C GLY A 302 19.48 -9.77 -10.45
N SER A 303 20.42 -9.76 -9.49
CA SER A 303 20.09 -10.12 -8.11
C SER A 303 19.41 -8.97 -7.38
N HIS A 304 19.95 -7.77 -7.56
CA HIS A 304 19.47 -6.54 -6.94
C HIS A 304 19.49 -5.41 -7.97
N ILE A 305 18.38 -4.74 -8.16
CA ILE A 305 18.21 -3.56 -9.03
C ILE A 305 17.96 -2.37 -8.12
N LEU A 306 18.86 -1.39 -8.12
CA LEU A 306 18.73 -0.18 -7.31
C LEU A 306 18.77 1.06 -8.20
N LEU A 307 17.72 1.88 -8.11
CA LEU A 307 17.62 3.22 -8.68
C LEU A 307 17.63 4.22 -7.52
N ARG A 308 18.54 5.21 -7.57
CA ARG A 308 18.63 6.26 -6.55
C ARG A 308 19.12 7.58 -7.10
N ASP A 309 19.06 8.62 -6.25
CA ASP A 309 19.61 9.96 -6.54
C ASP A 309 19.03 10.58 -7.82
N GLY A 310 17.71 10.47 -8.05
CA GLY A 310 17.02 11.01 -9.21
C GLY A 310 17.26 10.23 -10.52
N SER A 311 17.67 8.96 -10.42
CA SER A 311 17.85 8.12 -11.63
C SER A 311 16.51 7.65 -12.19
N SER A 312 16.41 7.52 -13.54
CA SER A 312 15.13 7.33 -14.19
C SER A 312 15.17 6.25 -15.30
N ILE A 313 14.08 5.50 -15.42
CA ILE A 313 13.80 4.56 -16.52
C ILE A 313 12.53 5.04 -17.23
N LEU A 314 12.64 5.34 -18.52
CA LEU A 314 11.58 5.90 -19.34
C LEU A 314 11.31 5.03 -20.58
N ALA A 315 10.05 4.61 -20.74
CA ALA A 315 9.57 3.87 -21.91
C ALA A 315 8.21 4.43 -22.38
N ASP A 316 8.10 5.77 -22.45
CA ASP A 316 6.85 6.46 -22.70
C ASP A 316 6.42 6.41 -24.16
N THR A 317 5.11 6.39 -24.38
CA THR A 317 4.48 6.51 -25.69
C THR A 317 4.37 7.98 -26.06
N LEU A 318 5.10 8.40 -27.10
CA LEU A 318 5.15 9.78 -27.55
C LEU A 318 4.33 10.05 -28.84
N GLY A 319 3.71 9.03 -29.43
CA GLY A 319 2.99 9.15 -30.70
C GLY A 319 1.78 8.20 -30.80
N ASN A 320 1.57 7.62 -31.98
CA ASN A 320 0.38 6.81 -32.29
C ASN A 320 0.58 5.29 -32.17
N GLY A 321 1.80 4.81 -31.97
CA GLY A 321 2.09 3.39 -31.77
C GLY A 321 1.83 2.98 -30.31
N SER A 322 1.51 1.70 -30.09
CA SER A 322 1.32 1.17 -28.72
C SER A 322 2.65 0.98 -28.01
N GLY A 323 2.71 1.42 -26.75
CA GLY A 323 3.85 1.25 -25.86
C GLY A 323 4.17 -0.20 -25.53
N ARG A 324 5.45 -0.49 -25.22
CA ARG A 324 5.92 -1.82 -24.80
C ARG A 324 6.18 -1.86 -23.29
N GLY A 325 6.88 -0.86 -22.74
CA GLY A 325 7.01 -0.62 -21.30
C GLY A 325 8.32 -1.07 -20.68
N VAL A 326 8.26 -1.40 -19.37
CA VAL A 326 9.41 -1.70 -18.54
C VAL A 326 9.21 -3.04 -17.82
N TYR A 327 10.27 -3.87 -17.79
CA TYR A 327 10.30 -5.12 -17.04
C TYR A 327 11.53 -5.17 -16.13
N LEU A 328 11.30 -5.20 -14.82
CA LEU A 328 12.32 -5.29 -13.80
C LEU A 328 12.23 -6.66 -13.11
N GLN A 329 13.27 -7.49 -13.25
CA GLN A 329 13.33 -8.80 -12.63
C GLN A 329 14.57 -8.92 -11.76
N ALA A 330 14.37 -9.07 -10.46
CA ALA A 330 15.47 -9.27 -9.52
C ALA A 330 15.25 -10.50 -8.65
N GLN A 331 16.34 -11.27 -8.40
CA GLN A 331 16.26 -12.44 -7.55
C GLN A 331 16.00 -12.07 -6.08
N GLU A 332 16.56 -10.94 -5.60
CA GLU A 332 16.48 -10.50 -4.22
C GLU A 332 15.62 -9.26 -4.05
N ALA A 333 16.02 -8.15 -4.69
CA ALA A 333 15.32 -6.88 -4.49
C ALA A 333 15.31 -5.96 -5.72
N VAL A 334 14.22 -5.21 -5.87
CA VAL A 334 14.13 -4.00 -6.70
C VAL A 334 13.86 -2.83 -5.76
N GLU A 335 14.67 -1.79 -5.82
CA GLU A 335 14.54 -0.60 -4.99
C GLU A 335 14.59 0.66 -5.87
N VAL A 336 13.59 1.53 -5.72
CA VAL A 336 13.50 2.85 -6.35
C VAL A 336 13.39 3.86 -5.23
N VAL A 337 14.45 4.65 -4.97
CA VAL A 337 14.53 5.44 -3.74
C VAL A 337 15.13 6.83 -3.99
N GLY A 338 14.62 7.80 -3.27
CA GLY A 338 15.20 9.14 -3.19
C GLY A 338 14.96 10.02 -4.41
N GLU A 339 15.49 11.20 -4.34
CA GLU A 339 15.47 12.23 -5.37
C GLU A 339 16.88 12.77 -5.63
N SER A 340 17.05 13.54 -6.73
CA SER A 340 18.28 14.29 -6.98
C SER A 340 18.40 15.49 -6.04
N PRO A 341 19.60 16.08 -5.89
CA PRO A 341 19.76 17.35 -5.15
C PRO A 341 18.89 18.50 -5.67
N GLU A 342 18.49 18.45 -6.93
CA GLU A 342 17.60 19.42 -7.58
C GLU A 342 16.11 19.08 -7.41
N GLY A 343 15.76 17.98 -6.70
CA GLY A 343 14.39 17.59 -6.39
C GLY A 343 13.70 16.76 -7.48
N PHE A 344 14.43 16.13 -8.41
CA PHE A 344 13.84 15.18 -9.35
C PHE A 344 13.83 13.76 -8.75
N ALA A 345 12.66 13.17 -8.67
CA ALA A 345 12.45 11.86 -8.07
C ALA A 345 13.14 10.72 -8.86
N SER A 346 13.71 9.74 -8.16
CA SER A 346 14.03 8.46 -8.78
C SER A 346 12.77 7.82 -9.31
N SER A 347 12.76 7.39 -10.60
CA SER A 347 11.49 7.11 -11.26
C SER A 347 11.54 5.98 -12.29
N VAL A 348 10.37 5.34 -12.51
CA VAL A 348 10.14 4.37 -13.57
C VAL A 348 8.82 4.67 -14.25
N PHE A 349 8.85 5.03 -15.54
CA PHE A 349 7.67 5.41 -16.29
C PHE A 349 7.47 4.60 -17.58
N ALA A 350 6.21 4.31 -17.89
CA ALA A 350 5.72 3.83 -19.16
C ALA A 350 4.41 4.58 -19.52
N ALA A 351 4.46 5.91 -19.46
CA ALA A 351 3.33 6.80 -19.58
C ALA A 351 2.97 7.13 -21.04
N VAL A 352 1.79 7.73 -21.24
CA VAL A 352 1.33 8.28 -22.53
C VAL A 352 1.49 9.79 -22.48
N ALA A 353 2.30 10.35 -23.38
CA ALA A 353 2.55 11.78 -23.47
C ALA A 353 1.30 12.60 -23.87
N PRO A 354 1.24 13.93 -23.64
CA PRO A 354 0.05 14.74 -23.87
C PRO A 354 -0.56 14.65 -25.26
N GLU A 355 0.23 14.59 -26.32
CA GLU A 355 -0.25 14.52 -27.70
C GLU A 355 -0.33 13.09 -28.27
N ALA A 356 0.03 12.10 -27.48
CA ALA A 356 0.06 10.71 -27.92
C ALA A 356 -1.36 10.10 -27.98
N THR A 357 -1.58 9.29 -29.02
CA THR A 357 -2.82 8.55 -29.24
C THR A 357 -2.64 7.04 -29.10
N GLY A 358 -1.40 6.57 -29.07
CA GLY A 358 -1.04 5.18 -28.83
C GLY A 358 -1.16 4.84 -27.35
N SER A 359 -1.52 3.60 -27.03
CA SER A 359 -1.62 3.13 -25.64
C SER A 359 -0.26 3.08 -24.94
N GLY A 360 -0.25 3.26 -23.62
CA GLY A 360 0.93 3.12 -22.78
C GLY A 360 1.44 1.68 -22.68
N GLY A 361 2.71 1.55 -22.27
CA GLY A 361 3.38 0.27 -22.04
C GLY A 361 3.07 -0.31 -20.66
N ARG A 362 3.33 -1.61 -20.48
CA ARG A 362 3.23 -2.25 -19.16
C ARG A 362 4.49 -1.97 -18.33
N LEU A 363 4.32 -1.65 -17.06
CA LEU A 363 5.39 -1.67 -16.07
C LEU A 363 5.23 -2.93 -15.21
N GLN A 364 6.21 -3.83 -15.28
CA GLN A 364 6.17 -5.12 -14.58
C GLN A 364 7.39 -5.28 -13.69
N VAL A 365 7.17 -5.68 -12.44
CA VAL A 365 8.23 -5.95 -11.45
C VAL A 365 8.04 -7.35 -10.88
N GLU A 366 9.11 -8.15 -10.90
CA GLU A 366 9.17 -9.50 -10.32
C GLU A 366 10.39 -9.62 -9.41
N THR A 367 10.19 -9.83 -8.11
CA THR A 367 11.29 -9.90 -7.13
C THR A 367 10.85 -10.55 -5.82
N GLN A 368 11.77 -10.78 -4.88
CA GLN A 368 11.40 -11.13 -3.50
C GLN A 368 10.98 -9.89 -2.70
N ARG A 369 11.74 -8.80 -2.79
CA ARG A 369 11.44 -7.55 -2.08
C ARG A 369 11.38 -6.37 -3.04
N PHE A 370 10.27 -5.62 -3.01
CA PHE A 370 10.10 -4.40 -3.80
C PHE A 370 9.94 -3.19 -2.87
N VAL A 371 10.79 -2.19 -3.08
CA VAL A 371 10.80 -0.94 -2.29
C VAL A 371 10.66 0.27 -3.19
N VAL A 372 9.71 1.14 -2.84
CA VAL A 372 9.59 2.49 -3.42
C VAL A 372 9.55 3.48 -2.26
N ALA A 373 10.59 4.28 -2.10
CA ALA A 373 10.72 5.10 -0.90
C ALA A 373 11.33 6.48 -1.19
N ASP A 374 11.13 7.40 -0.24
CA ASP A 374 11.81 8.69 -0.18
C ASP A 374 11.58 9.53 -1.46
N LEU A 375 10.30 9.88 -1.73
CA LEU A 375 9.85 10.67 -2.87
C LEU A 375 9.94 9.97 -4.24
N ALA A 376 10.30 8.69 -4.31
CA ALA A 376 10.38 7.97 -5.57
C ALA A 376 9.00 7.81 -6.25
N ILE A 377 9.00 7.75 -7.60
CA ILE A 377 7.77 7.70 -8.39
C ILE A 377 7.80 6.54 -9.37
N ILE A 378 6.72 5.75 -9.44
CA ILE A 378 6.52 4.76 -10.49
C ILE A 378 5.14 4.96 -11.14
N GLY A 379 5.05 4.88 -12.46
CA GLY A 379 3.77 5.17 -13.11
C GLY A 379 3.60 4.69 -14.53
N THR A 380 2.32 4.51 -14.88
CA THR A 380 1.86 4.18 -16.24
C THR A 380 0.76 5.13 -16.69
N ASP A 381 0.84 6.38 -16.35
CA ASP A 381 -0.19 7.40 -16.54
C ASP A 381 -0.51 7.72 -17.99
N THR A 382 -1.68 8.33 -18.24
CA THR A 382 -1.97 8.97 -19.51
C THR A 382 -2.23 10.47 -19.34
N LEU A 383 -1.53 11.25 -20.16
CA LEU A 383 -1.76 12.68 -20.33
C LEU A 383 -2.37 12.99 -21.72
N GLY A 384 -2.56 11.96 -22.55
CA GLY A 384 -3.00 12.05 -23.94
C GLY A 384 -4.34 11.37 -24.24
N ALA A 385 -4.51 11.00 -25.50
CA ALA A 385 -5.70 10.30 -25.97
C ALA A 385 -5.57 8.77 -25.92
N GLY A 386 -4.35 8.24 -25.84
CA GLY A 386 -4.13 6.80 -25.66
C GLY A 386 -4.38 6.36 -24.23
N ASP A 387 -4.87 5.14 -24.03
CA ASP A 387 -5.08 4.56 -22.71
C ASP A 387 -3.74 4.30 -22.02
N ALA A 388 -3.66 4.50 -20.73
CA ALA A 388 -2.50 4.19 -19.90
C ALA A 388 -2.21 2.68 -19.88
N GLY A 389 -0.97 2.31 -19.55
CA GLY A 389 -0.55 0.92 -19.37
C GLY A 389 -0.98 0.32 -18.04
N THR A 390 -0.56 -0.91 -17.77
CA THR A 390 -0.78 -1.58 -16.48
C THR A 390 0.51 -1.61 -15.67
N LEU A 391 0.44 -1.21 -14.40
CA LEU A 391 1.48 -1.41 -13.41
C LEU A 391 1.23 -2.74 -12.70
N GLN A 392 2.15 -3.68 -12.84
CA GLN A 392 2.03 -5.02 -12.27
C GLN A 392 3.22 -5.36 -11.38
N VAL A 393 2.98 -5.73 -10.13
CA VAL A 393 4.01 -6.10 -9.16
C VAL A 393 3.75 -7.50 -8.63
N GLN A 394 4.77 -8.34 -8.68
CA GLN A 394 4.81 -9.64 -8.04
C GLN A 394 6.06 -9.72 -7.16
N ALA A 395 5.85 -9.74 -5.84
CA ALA A 395 6.95 -9.78 -4.86
C ALA A 395 6.50 -10.52 -3.59
N GLN A 396 7.44 -11.02 -2.78
CA GLN A 396 7.08 -11.56 -1.47
C GLN A 396 6.76 -10.43 -0.50
N THR A 397 7.54 -9.35 -0.51
CA THR A 397 7.28 -8.16 0.29
C THR A 397 7.27 -6.91 -0.57
N VAL A 398 6.29 -6.04 -0.33
CA VAL A 398 6.20 -4.71 -0.95
C VAL A 398 6.18 -3.67 0.16
N GLU A 399 7.15 -2.77 0.13
CA GLU A 399 7.31 -1.68 1.09
C GLU A 399 7.32 -0.35 0.37
N THR A 400 6.49 0.59 0.81
CA THR A 400 6.51 1.93 0.23
C THR A 400 6.33 2.99 1.31
N SER A 401 7.17 4.05 1.24
CA SER A 401 7.26 5.05 2.31
C SER A 401 7.78 6.40 1.82
N GLY A 402 7.72 7.42 2.68
CA GLY A 402 8.41 8.70 2.46
C GLY A 402 7.84 9.51 1.30
N ARG A 403 6.52 9.74 1.24
CA ARG A 403 5.82 10.50 0.18
C ARG A 403 6.06 9.95 -1.24
N SER A 404 6.30 8.69 -1.38
CA SER A 404 6.48 8.05 -2.69
C SER A 404 5.15 7.94 -3.43
N PHE A 405 5.22 7.82 -4.76
CA PHE A 405 4.03 7.89 -5.60
C PHE A 405 3.97 6.70 -6.56
N TRP A 406 2.84 6.01 -6.57
CA TRP A 406 2.52 4.98 -7.56
C TRP A 406 1.30 5.46 -8.33
N SER A 407 1.38 5.52 -9.66
CA SER A 407 0.31 6.10 -10.44
C SER A 407 -0.08 5.26 -11.67
N GLY A 408 -1.40 5.15 -11.88
CA GLY A 408 -2.03 4.62 -13.07
C GLY A 408 -3.18 5.54 -13.50
N SER A 409 -2.94 6.85 -13.61
CA SER A 409 -3.98 7.88 -13.64
C SER A 409 -4.23 8.44 -15.03
N SER A 410 -5.42 9.04 -15.22
CA SER A 410 -5.77 9.84 -16.40
C SER A 410 -5.75 11.32 -16.00
N PHE A 411 -4.73 12.05 -16.44
CA PHE A 411 -4.49 13.44 -16.05
C PHE A 411 -5.39 14.44 -16.78
N ARG A 412 -5.31 15.69 -16.33
CA ARG A 412 -6.09 16.80 -16.88
C ARG A 412 -5.88 16.94 -18.40
N GLY A 413 -7.01 16.96 -19.16
CA GLY A 413 -6.98 17.06 -20.61
C GLY A 413 -6.90 15.73 -21.33
N ALA A 414 -6.52 14.64 -20.66
CA ALA A 414 -6.50 13.31 -21.24
C ALA A 414 -7.91 12.81 -21.56
N THR A 415 -8.00 12.03 -22.65
CA THR A 415 -9.22 11.32 -23.05
C THR A 415 -9.05 9.81 -22.96
N GLY A 416 -7.82 9.33 -22.82
CA GLY A 416 -7.49 7.94 -22.58
C GLY A 416 -7.86 7.49 -21.16
N ASP A 417 -8.18 6.22 -20.99
CA ASP A 417 -8.47 5.60 -19.71
C ASP A 417 -7.18 5.45 -18.87
N GLY A 418 -7.26 5.60 -17.54
CA GLY A 418 -6.17 5.34 -16.62
C GLY A 418 -5.75 3.87 -16.57
N GLY A 419 -4.52 3.60 -16.17
CA GLY A 419 -3.92 2.27 -16.06
C GLY A 419 -4.30 1.54 -14.78
N ASN A 420 -4.42 0.23 -14.87
CA ASN A 420 -4.66 -0.58 -13.68
C ASN A 420 -3.38 -0.79 -12.88
N ILE A 421 -3.50 -0.84 -11.55
CA ILE A 421 -2.44 -1.22 -10.63
C ILE A 421 -2.77 -2.59 -10.05
N VAL A 422 -1.90 -3.58 -10.28
CA VAL A 422 -2.09 -4.96 -9.82
C VAL A 422 -0.90 -5.38 -8.96
N ILE A 423 -1.14 -5.71 -7.70
CA ILE A 423 -0.10 -6.11 -6.76
C ILE A 423 -0.43 -7.51 -6.22
N ALA A 424 0.53 -8.44 -6.35
CA ALA A 424 0.49 -9.76 -5.75
C ALA A 424 1.69 -9.93 -4.83
N THR A 425 1.45 -10.14 -3.53
CA THR A 425 2.50 -10.16 -2.50
C THR A 425 2.12 -11.03 -1.30
N ASP A 426 3.04 -11.31 -0.39
CA ASP A 426 2.69 -11.82 0.93
C ASP A 426 2.36 -10.67 1.88
N THR A 427 3.16 -9.61 1.88
CA THR A 427 2.92 -8.42 2.71
C THR A 427 3.06 -7.13 1.91
N LEU A 428 2.14 -6.19 2.13
CA LEU A 428 2.19 -4.82 1.60
C LEU A 428 2.19 -3.83 2.77
N THR A 429 3.19 -2.99 2.85
CA THR A 429 3.27 -1.89 3.83
C THR A 429 3.35 -0.54 3.11
N ILE A 430 2.40 0.34 3.40
CA ILE A 430 2.32 1.70 2.90
C ILE A 430 2.40 2.66 4.08
N SER A 431 3.38 3.58 4.08
CA SER A 431 3.59 4.47 5.23
C SER A 431 4.19 5.82 4.83
N GLY A 432 4.22 6.77 5.78
CA GLY A 432 4.93 8.04 5.61
C GLY A 432 4.41 8.90 4.47
N GLY A 433 3.09 8.96 4.29
CA GLY A 433 2.45 9.81 3.28
C GLY A 433 2.53 9.27 1.85
N THR A 434 2.82 7.99 1.68
CA THR A 434 2.87 7.38 0.34
C THR A 434 1.48 7.16 -0.25
N GLN A 435 1.35 7.38 -1.56
CA GLN A 435 0.08 7.29 -2.27
C GLN A 435 0.16 6.30 -3.44
N ILE A 436 -0.79 5.35 -3.48
CA ILE A 436 -1.05 4.46 -4.62
C ILE A 436 -2.33 4.92 -5.28
N LEU A 437 -2.24 5.54 -6.45
CA LEU A 437 -3.32 6.27 -7.09
C LEU A 437 -3.63 5.78 -8.50
N ALA A 438 -4.92 5.69 -8.81
CA ALA A 438 -5.44 5.46 -10.16
C ALA A 438 -6.63 6.40 -10.39
N PHE A 439 -6.42 7.71 -10.31
CA PHE A 439 -7.47 8.72 -10.44
C PHE A 439 -7.75 9.13 -11.90
N THR A 440 -8.84 9.87 -12.11
CA THR A 440 -9.09 10.60 -13.36
C THR A 440 -9.36 12.08 -13.10
N GLN A 441 -8.70 12.93 -13.89
CA GLN A 441 -8.95 14.37 -14.00
C GLN A 441 -9.47 14.73 -15.41
N GLY A 442 -9.62 13.74 -16.28
CA GLY A 442 -9.97 13.86 -17.67
C GLY A 442 -11.38 13.34 -18.02
N ARG A 443 -11.52 12.92 -19.28
CA ARG A 443 -12.72 12.25 -19.78
C ARG A 443 -12.62 10.73 -19.72
N GLY A 444 -11.39 10.19 -19.71
CA GLY A 444 -11.14 8.77 -19.51
C GLY A 444 -11.53 8.32 -18.12
N LYS A 445 -11.73 7.02 -17.94
CA LYS A 445 -12.00 6.43 -16.63
C LYS A 445 -10.71 6.36 -15.81
N ALA A 446 -10.83 6.38 -14.51
CA ALA A 446 -9.75 5.98 -13.62
C ALA A 446 -9.41 4.50 -13.78
N GLY A 447 -8.16 4.11 -13.52
CA GLY A 447 -7.75 2.71 -13.46
C GLY A 447 -8.31 2.00 -12.24
N ALA A 448 -8.32 0.67 -12.27
CA ALA A 448 -8.64 -0.14 -11.10
C ALA A 448 -7.36 -0.48 -10.29
N ILE A 449 -7.52 -0.63 -8.98
CA ILE A 449 -6.46 -1.09 -8.09
C ILE A 449 -6.86 -2.45 -7.52
N ASP A 450 -6.11 -3.50 -7.90
CA ASP A 450 -6.34 -4.87 -7.46
C ASP A 450 -5.12 -5.36 -6.65
N ILE A 451 -5.29 -5.58 -5.36
CA ILE A 451 -4.21 -6.00 -4.47
C ILE A 451 -4.57 -7.33 -3.81
N ARG A 452 -3.67 -8.30 -3.95
CA ARG A 452 -3.74 -9.58 -3.26
C ARG A 452 -2.52 -9.77 -2.40
N ALA A 453 -2.72 -9.86 -1.08
CA ALA A 453 -1.67 -10.16 -0.13
C ALA A 453 -2.03 -11.43 0.65
N SER A 454 -1.14 -12.42 0.65
CA SER A 454 -1.44 -13.68 1.34
C SER A 454 -1.48 -13.54 2.87
N ASP A 455 -0.80 -12.53 3.43
CA ASP A 455 -0.75 -12.27 4.87
C ASP A 455 -1.35 -10.90 5.23
N THR A 456 -0.66 -9.79 4.99
CA THR A 456 -1.09 -8.49 5.53
C THR A 456 -1.01 -7.37 4.51
N ILE A 457 -2.04 -6.51 4.50
CA ILE A 457 -2.00 -5.17 3.92
C ILE A 457 -2.05 -4.17 5.07
N GLU A 458 -1.02 -3.33 5.20
CA GLU A 458 -0.94 -2.28 6.19
C GLU A 458 -0.77 -0.91 5.51
N VAL A 459 -1.71 0.02 5.82
CA VAL A 459 -1.65 1.42 5.37
C VAL A 459 -1.67 2.30 6.61
N ARG A 460 -0.61 3.10 6.84
CA ARG A 460 -0.49 3.85 8.08
C ARG A 460 0.23 5.17 7.95
N GLY A 461 -0.18 6.10 8.79
CA GLY A 461 0.51 7.36 8.99
C GLY A 461 0.31 8.36 7.85
N ALA A 462 0.82 9.53 8.11
CA ALA A 462 0.90 10.65 7.17
C ALA A 462 2.28 11.31 7.34
N ASP A 463 2.68 12.12 6.39
CA ASP A 463 3.82 13.03 6.50
C ASP A 463 3.35 14.44 6.14
N GLY A 464 3.09 15.27 7.16
CA GLY A 464 2.37 16.53 7.02
C GLY A 464 0.96 16.27 6.46
N SER A 465 0.55 17.01 5.46
CA SER A 465 -0.75 16.87 4.78
C SER A 465 -0.84 15.69 3.79
N PHE A 466 0.24 14.91 3.62
CA PHE A 466 0.23 13.74 2.75
C PHE A 466 -0.15 12.49 3.56
N GLU A 467 -1.31 11.93 3.27
CA GLU A 467 -1.80 10.70 3.89
C GLU A 467 -1.30 9.46 3.13
N SER A 468 -1.01 8.40 3.88
CA SER A 468 -0.79 7.09 3.26
C SER A 468 -2.12 6.57 2.71
N THR A 469 -2.22 6.43 1.38
CA THR A 469 -3.52 6.25 0.73
C THR A 469 -3.46 5.26 -0.43
N ILE A 470 -4.52 4.46 -0.58
CA ILE A 470 -4.84 3.73 -1.82
C ILE A 470 -6.12 4.34 -2.37
N ALA A 471 -6.07 4.97 -3.56
CA ALA A 471 -7.24 5.64 -4.11
C ALA A 471 -7.42 5.47 -5.63
N ALA A 472 -8.70 5.32 -6.03
CA ALA A 472 -9.12 5.28 -7.43
C ALA A 472 -10.26 6.29 -7.67
N SER A 473 -9.95 7.57 -7.46
CA SER A 473 -10.88 8.69 -7.33
C SER A 473 -11.22 9.38 -8.66
N VAL A 474 -12.22 10.26 -8.60
CA VAL A 474 -12.57 11.20 -9.68
C VAL A 474 -12.25 12.61 -9.20
N GLU A 475 -11.27 13.25 -9.81
CA GLU A 475 -10.77 14.55 -9.40
C GLU A 475 -11.45 15.70 -10.14
N ALA A 476 -11.18 16.91 -9.66
CA ALA A 476 -11.82 18.16 -10.08
C ALA A 476 -12.07 18.28 -11.60
N SER A 477 -13.31 18.61 -11.99
CA SER A 477 -13.76 18.82 -13.38
C SER A 477 -13.80 17.56 -14.25
N ALA A 478 -13.47 16.39 -13.74
CA ALA A 478 -13.50 15.16 -14.52
C ALA A 478 -14.94 14.71 -14.83
N THR A 479 -15.12 14.15 -16.03
CA THR A 479 -16.37 13.52 -16.45
C THR A 479 -16.24 12.00 -16.59
N GLY A 480 -15.02 11.48 -16.46
CA GLY A 480 -14.73 10.05 -16.40
C GLY A 480 -15.27 9.39 -15.13
N ARG A 481 -15.29 8.06 -15.11
CA ARG A 481 -15.72 7.29 -13.93
C ARG A 481 -14.53 6.94 -13.05
N GLY A 482 -14.73 6.88 -11.74
CA GLY A 482 -13.76 6.35 -10.80
C GLY A 482 -13.46 4.87 -11.03
N GLY A 483 -12.28 4.45 -10.64
CA GLY A 483 -11.86 3.06 -10.65
C GLY A 483 -12.31 2.32 -9.39
N ASN A 484 -12.28 1.00 -9.43
CA ASN A 484 -12.56 0.19 -8.25
C ASN A 484 -11.27 -0.11 -7.47
N VAL A 485 -11.39 -0.23 -6.15
CA VAL A 485 -10.33 -0.74 -5.28
C VAL A 485 -10.77 -2.09 -4.72
N ASN A 486 -10.03 -3.14 -5.07
CA ASN A 486 -10.29 -4.50 -4.63
C ASN A 486 -9.10 -5.02 -3.82
N LEU A 487 -9.31 -5.34 -2.56
CA LEU A 487 -8.30 -5.89 -1.67
C LEU A 487 -8.69 -7.30 -1.22
N GLU A 488 -7.78 -8.25 -1.37
CA GLU A 488 -7.90 -9.61 -0.85
C GLU A 488 -6.68 -9.92 0.02
N THR A 489 -6.90 -10.24 1.32
CA THR A 489 -5.80 -10.47 2.26
C THR A 489 -6.21 -11.37 3.42
N ASN A 490 -5.26 -11.82 4.24
CA ASN A 490 -5.57 -12.41 5.53
C ASN A 490 -5.94 -11.31 6.54
N ARG A 491 -5.16 -10.22 6.61
CA ARG A 491 -5.41 -9.11 7.53
C ARG A 491 -5.24 -7.75 6.83
N LEU A 492 -6.23 -6.85 6.99
CA LEU A 492 -6.11 -5.44 6.59
C LEU A 492 -5.96 -4.57 7.83
N VAL A 493 -4.96 -3.70 7.85
CA VAL A 493 -4.74 -2.70 8.88
C VAL A 493 -4.71 -1.31 8.26
N LEU A 494 -5.64 -0.45 8.67
CA LEU A 494 -5.58 0.99 8.39
C LEU A 494 -5.36 1.71 9.73
N ALA A 495 -4.27 2.45 9.87
CA ALA A 495 -3.93 3.06 11.14
C ALA A 495 -3.36 4.48 10.98
N ASN A 496 -3.64 5.33 11.99
CA ASN A 496 -3.03 6.64 12.10
C ASN A 496 -3.17 7.49 10.82
N GLY A 497 -4.38 7.55 10.26
CA GLY A 497 -4.69 8.30 9.04
C GLY A 497 -4.52 7.51 7.74
N GLY A 498 -4.24 6.20 7.79
CA GLY A 498 -4.21 5.35 6.59
C GLY A 498 -5.57 5.22 5.92
N ARG A 499 -5.66 5.37 4.58
CA ARG A 499 -6.96 5.49 3.88
C ARG A 499 -7.11 4.60 2.66
N LEU A 500 -8.37 4.17 2.41
CA LEU A 500 -8.84 3.67 1.12
C LEU A 500 -9.91 4.61 0.59
N SER A 501 -9.81 5.09 -0.66
CA SER A 501 -10.76 6.05 -1.21
C SER A 501 -11.10 5.80 -2.68
N THR A 502 -12.38 5.97 -3.04
CA THR A 502 -12.85 6.10 -4.42
C THR A 502 -13.80 7.29 -4.58
N ALA A 503 -13.59 8.31 -3.78
CA ALA A 503 -14.42 9.50 -3.70
C ALA A 503 -14.37 10.33 -5.00
N THR A 504 -15.40 11.15 -5.22
CA THR A 504 -15.37 12.26 -6.18
C THR A 504 -15.05 13.54 -5.42
N SER A 505 -14.10 14.35 -5.94
CA SER A 505 -13.43 15.38 -5.14
C SER A 505 -13.88 16.83 -5.37
N SER A 506 -14.90 17.08 -6.19
CA SER A 506 -15.25 18.45 -6.55
C SER A 506 -16.72 18.61 -6.94
N GLU A 507 -17.33 19.73 -6.57
CA GLU A 507 -18.69 20.14 -6.99
C GLU A 507 -18.87 20.15 -8.52
N SER A 508 -17.80 20.42 -9.29
CA SER A 508 -17.81 20.38 -10.74
C SER A 508 -17.71 18.97 -11.36
N THR A 509 -17.52 17.93 -10.53
CA THR A 509 -17.37 16.56 -10.98
C THR A 509 -18.71 15.94 -11.38
N GLN A 510 -18.79 15.44 -12.63
CA GLN A 510 -19.95 14.72 -13.16
C GLN A 510 -19.73 13.20 -13.21
N GLY A 511 -18.50 12.76 -13.00
CA GLY A 511 -18.12 11.35 -13.00
C GLY A 511 -18.64 10.64 -11.75
N ARG A 512 -18.98 9.36 -11.88
CA ARG A 512 -19.38 8.51 -10.75
C ARG A 512 -18.17 7.97 -10.02
N GLY A 513 -18.22 7.90 -8.71
CA GLY A 513 -17.23 7.23 -7.89
C GLY A 513 -17.12 5.74 -8.18
N GLY A 514 -15.97 5.14 -7.88
CA GLY A 514 -15.72 3.69 -7.96
C GLY A 514 -16.13 2.96 -6.69
N ASN A 515 -16.09 1.63 -6.71
CA ASN A 515 -16.44 0.81 -5.55
C ASN A 515 -15.18 0.35 -4.79
N ILE A 516 -15.33 0.17 -3.48
CA ILE A 516 -14.32 -0.47 -2.63
C ILE A 516 -14.84 -1.86 -2.21
N THR A 517 -14.05 -2.90 -2.48
CA THR A 517 -14.32 -4.25 -2.01
C THR A 517 -13.11 -4.75 -1.22
N VAL A 518 -13.32 -5.12 0.04
CA VAL A 518 -12.29 -5.70 0.90
C VAL A 518 -12.75 -7.07 1.37
N ARG A 519 -11.92 -8.08 1.14
CA ARG A 519 -12.07 -9.42 1.70
C ARG A 519 -10.86 -9.77 2.53
N ALA A 520 -11.07 -9.93 3.83
CA ALA A 520 -10.04 -10.39 4.75
C ALA A 520 -10.45 -11.74 5.36
N THR A 521 -9.52 -12.70 5.40
CA THR A 521 -9.83 -14.04 5.93
C THR A 521 -9.70 -14.14 7.44
N SER A 522 -9.11 -13.13 8.11
CA SER A 522 -8.95 -13.02 9.56
C SER A 522 -9.58 -11.74 10.11
N GLU A 523 -9.06 -10.57 9.73
CA GLU A 523 -9.45 -9.32 10.37
C GLU A 523 -9.35 -8.11 9.42
N ILE A 524 -10.28 -7.17 9.57
CA ILE A 524 -10.17 -5.78 9.11
C ILE A 524 -10.09 -4.90 10.35
N TYR A 525 -8.98 -4.18 10.53
CA TYR A 525 -8.70 -3.34 11.68
C TYR A 525 -8.42 -1.89 11.26
N LEU A 526 -9.27 -0.97 11.72
CA LEU A 526 -9.11 0.46 11.52
C LEU A 526 -8.90 1.15 12.87
N ASN A 527 -7.87 2.00 12.99
CA ASN A 527 -7.57 2.62 14.29
C ASN A 527 -6.93 4.00 14.18
N GLY A 528 -7.47 4.94 14.91
CA GLY A 528 -6.83 6.21 15.22
C GLY A 528 -6.82 7.22 14.09
N THR A 529 -6.17 8.34 14.39
CA THR A 529 -5.97 9.48 13.48
C THR A 529 -4.47 9.69 13.23
N SER A 530 -4.11 10.40 12.15
CA SER A 530 -2.76 10.88 11.93
C SER A 530 -2.38 11.95 12.97
N SER A 531 -1.12 12.42 12.96
CA SER A 531 -0.66 13.57 13.77
C SER A 531 -1.42 14.86 13.44
N GLU A 532 -1.95 14.97 12.22
CA GLU A 532 -2.78 16.08 11.75
C GLU A 532 -4.27 15.91 12.07
N GLY A 533 -4.66 14.84 12.79
CA GLY A 533 -6.03 14.56 13.17
C GLY A 533 -6.86 13.82 12.11
N ILE A 534 -6.28 13.42 10.98
CA ILE A 534 -7.00 12.75 9.89
C ILE A 534 -7.30 11.29 10.26
N PRO A 535 -8.55 10.82 10.20
CA PRO A 535 -8.92 9.48 10.64
C PRO A 535 -8.45 8.39 9.66
N ALA A 536 -8.15 7.21 10.20
CA ALA A 536 -8.07 5.99 9.41
C ALA A 536 -9.44 5.68 8.80
N ALA A 537 -9.54 5.53 7.46
CA ALA A 537 -10.85 5.50 6.82
C ALA A 537 -10.93 4.65 5.54
N ILE A 538 -12.16 4.15 5.27
CA ILE A 538 -12.60 3.60 3.98
C ILE A 538 -13.75 4.45 3.48
N THR A 539 -13.56 5.19 2.37
CA THR A 539 -14.52 6.19 1.91
C THR A 539 -14.86 6.10 0.42
N THR A 540 -16.15 6.28 0.10
CA THR A 540 -16.67 6.37 -1.28
C THR A 540 -17.56 7.58 -1.49
N SER A 541 -17.26 8.68 -0.83
CA SER A 541 -18.09 9.90 -0.82
C SER A 541 -18.12 10.60 -2.18
N THR A 542 -19.20 11.36 -2.44
CA THR A 542 -19.34 12.21 -3.63
C THR A 542 -19.58 13.66 -3.24
N VAL A 543 -18.78 14.56 -3.84
CA VAL A 543 -18.90 16.01 -3.68
C VAL A 543 -19.59 16.64 -4.89
N GLY A 544 -19.71 15.93 -6.01
CA GLY A 544 -20.28 16.46 -7.26
C GLY A 544 -21.70 15.97 -7.57
N THR A 545 -22.09 16.09 -8.85
CA THR A 545 -23.39 15.62 -9.36
C THR A 545 -23.41 14.13 -9.71
N GLY A 546 -22.23 13.47 -9.78
CA GLY A 546 -22.12 12.03 -10.00
C GLY A 546 -22.34 11.26 -8.70
N ASP A 547 -22.90 10.05 -8.80
CA ASP A 547 -23.16 9.20 -7.64
C ASP A 547 -21.86 8.67 -7.02
N GLY A 548 -21.85 8.48 -5.71
CA GLY A 548 -20.80 7.80 -4.97
C GLY A 548 -20.75 6.29 -5.25
N GLY A 549 -19.61 5.65 -4.94
CA GLY A 549 -19.46 4.22 -5.07
C GLY A 549 -19.97 3.44 -3.85
N GLN A 550 -19.92 2.12 -3.93
CA GLN A 550 -20.31 1.21 -2.84
C GLN A 550 -19.11 0.72 -2.06
N VAL A 551 -19.27 0.56 -0.74
CA VAL A 551 -18.33 -0.13 0.13
C VAL A 551 -18.85 -1.53 0.44
N ARG A 552 -18.00 -2.54 0.23
CA ARG A 552 -18.29 -3.93 0.60
C ARG A 552 -17.14 -4.51 1.41
N LEU A 553 -17.41 -4.87 2.65
CA LEU A 553 -16.46 -5.49 3.56
C LEU A 553 -16.91 -6.90 3.92
N GLU A 554 -16.00 -7.88 3.83
CA GLU A 554 -16.23 -9.28 4.19
C GLU A 554 -15.04 -9.78 5.03
N THR A 555 -15.29 -10.16 6.30
CA THR A 555 -14.26 -10.60 7.24
C THR A 555 -14.85 -11.38 8.42
N PRO A 556 -14.10 -12.26 9.10
CA PRO A 556 -14.52 -12.80 10.39
C PRO A 556 -14.58 -11.74 11.50
N SER A 557 -13.63 -10.80 11.56
CA SER A 557 -13.53 -9.75 12.57
C SER A 557 -13.39 -8.37 11.92
N LEU A 558 -14.24 -7.40 12.35
CA LEU A 558 -14.12 -5.99 11.98
C LEU A 558 -14.03 -5.14 13.25
N VAL A 559 -12.96 -4.35 13.33
CA VAL A 559 -12.69 -3.47 14.48
C VAL A 559 -12.44 -2.05 13.99
N LEU A 560 -13.26 -1.11 14.47
CA LEU A 560 -13.08 0.33 14.27
C LEU A 560 -12.86 1.00 15.62
N GLN A 561 -11.75 1.72 15.78
CA GLN A 561 -11.41 2.34 17.07
C GLN A 561 -10.85 3.76 16.90
N ASN A 562 -11.08 4.60 17.94
CA ASN A 562 -10.42 5.90 18.09
C ASN A 562 -10.62 6.82 16.88
N GLY A 563 -11.88 7.02 16.48
CA GLY A 563 -12.26 7.90 15.37
C GLY A 563 -12.20 7.28 13.97
N ALA A 564 -11.89 5.98 13.86
CA ALA A 564 -11.81 5.29 12.57
C ALA A 564 -13.17 5.18 11.87
N GLN A 565 -13.22 5.35 10.53
CA GLN A 565 -14.45 5.50 9.77
C GLN A 565 -14.57 4.55 8.57
N VAL A 566 -15.78 4.06 8.34
CA VAL A 566 -16.20 3.49 7.05
C VAL A 566 -17.42 4.28 6.58
N SER A 567 -17.30 5.05 5.50
CA SER A 567 -18.35 6.00 5.12
C SER A 567 -18.62 6.05 3.62
N SER A 568 -19.86 6.39 3.29
CA SER A 568 -20.27 6.87 1.98
C SER A 568 -21.17 8.08 2.18
N ALA A 569 -20.74 9.26 1.71
CA ALA A 569 -21.46 10.52 1.89
C ALA A 569 -21.76 11.18 0.54
N ALA A 570 -22.92 11.88 0.47
CA ALA A 570 -23.32 12.74 -0.64
C ALA A 570 -23.38 14.20 -0.15
N PHE A 571 -22.54 15.07 -0.71
CA PHE A 571 -22.44 16.48 -0.29
C PHE A 571 -23.27 17.41 -1.16
N GLU A 572 -23.52 17.07 -2.43
CA GLU A 572 -24.28 17.86 -3.40
C GLU A 572 -25.51 17.09 -3.94
N SER A 573 -25.66 16.98 -5.26
CA SER A 573 -26.83 16.36 -5.88
C SER A 573 -26.65 14.90 -6.32
N GLY A 574 -25.42 14.38 -6.29
CA GLY A 574 -25.13 12.96 -6.52
C GLY A 574 -25.61 12.10 -5.35
N ASP A 575 -26.10 10.90 -5.61
CA ASP A 575 -26.51 9.97 -4.56
C ASP A 575 -25.30 9.33 -3.87
N GLY A 576 -25.34 9.16 -2.55
CA GLY A 576 -24.37 8.37 -1.79
C GLY A 576 -24.47 6.88 -2.11
N GLY A 577 -23.35 6.15 -2.01
CA GLY A 577 -23.34 4.72 -2.25
C GLY A 577 -23.73 3.88 -1.04
N ASP A 578 -24.11 2.63 -1.28
CA ASP A 578 -24.40 1.68 -0.21
C ASP A 578 -23.16 1.22 0.55
N VAL A 579 -23.30 1.02 1.85
CA VAL A 579 -22.28 0.36 2.70
C VAL A 579 -22.79 -1.02 3.13
N ARG A 580 -22.09 -2.07 2.73
CA ARG A 580 -22.44 -3.46 3.05
C ARG A 580 -21.30 -4.14 3.80
N VAL A 581 -21.59 -4.54 5.02
CA VAL A 581 -20.61 -5.15 5.94
C VAL A 581 -21.09 -6.55 6.32
N ARG A 582 -20.28 -7.55 6.05
CA ARG A 582 -20.49 -8.94 6.46
C ARG A 582 -19.35 -9.38 7.35
N VAL A 583 -19.65 -9.65 8.62
CA VAL A 583 -18.69 -10.07 9.63
C VAL A 583 -19.10 -11.45 10.16
N GLY A 584 -18.23 -12.42 10.08
CA GLY A 584 -18.54 -13.78 10.53
C GLY A 584 -18.78 -13.86 12.04
N ASP A 585 -17.87 -13.28 12.81
CA ASP A 585 -17.84 -13.41 14.27
C ASP A 585 -18.19 -12.09 14.99
N ARG A 586 -17.29 -11.08 14.92
CA ARG A 586 -17.41 -9.89 15.76
C ARG A 586 -17.21 -8.58 15.00
N LEU A 587 -18.16 -7.66 15.17
CA LEU A 587 -18.03 -6.25 14.83
C LEU A 587 -17.86 -5.43 16.13
N LEU A 588 -16.72 -4.75 16.28
CA LEU A 588 -16.48 -3.80 17.37
C LEU A 588 -16.33 -2.39 16.80
N VAL A 589 -17.14 -1.46 17.29
CA VAL A 589 -16.99 -0.03 17.01
C VAL A 589 -16.83 0.70 18.34
N SER A 590 -15.71 1.38 18.54
CA SER A 590 -15.36 1.90 19.87
C SER A 590 -14.50 3.15 19.81
N GLY A 591 -14.82 4.11 20.68
CA GLY A 591 -13.99 5.30 20.88
C GLY A 591 -14.37 6.45 19.96
N ALA A 592 -14.03 7.64 20.40
CA ALA A 592 -14.17 8.89 19.68
C ALA A 592 -12.92 9.74 19.91
N VAL A 593 -12.58 10.62 18.97
CA VAL A 593 -11.54 11.63 19.13
C VAL A 593 -12.15 13.01 19.29
N PRO A 594 -11.55 13.94 20.06
CA PRO A 594 -12.05 15.30 20.15
C PRO A 594 -12.05 15.99 18.78
N ALA A 595 -13.13 16.65 18.43
CA ALA A 595 -13.28 17.33 17.14
C ALA A 595 -12.20 18.40 16.89
N ARG A 596 -11.65 19.01 17.96
CA ARG A 596 -10.54 19.97 17.90
C ARG A 596 -9.21 19.39 17.37
N GLU A 597 -9.07 18.06 17.38
CA GLU A 597 -7.89 17.35 16.89
C GLU A 597 -7.94 17.10 15.38
N ILE A 598 -9.09 17.37 14.75
CA ILE A 598 -9.29 17.21 13.31
C ILE A 598 -9.14 18.58 12.64
N PRO A 599 -8.34 18.73 11.57
CA PRO A 599 -8.21 19.97 10.83
C PRO A 599 -9.58 20.48 10.34
N GLU A 600 -9.79 21.80 10.40
CA GLU A 600 -11.09 22.42 10.04
C GLU A 600 -11.54 22.05 8.60
N ALA A 601 -10.59 21.90 7.69
CA ALA A 601 -10.83 21.46 6.31
C ALA A 601 -11.35 20.03 6.18
N ASP A 602 -11.07 19.16 7.17
CA ASP A 602 -11.53 17.76 7.20
C ASP A 602 -12.85 17.59 7.94
N LEU A 603 -13.19 18.56 8.81
CA LEU A 603 -14.40 18.52 9.59
C LEU A 603 -15.66 18.56 8.71
N ASP A 604 -15.66 19.34 7.64
CA ASP A 604 -16.77 19.44 6.70
C ASP A 604 -17.06 18.12 5.98
N PHE A 605 -16.08 17.21 5.95
CA PHE A 605 -16.21 15.91 5.31
C PHE A 605 -16.83 14.82 6.20
N PHE A 606 -16.80 15.02 7.53
CA PHE A 606 -17.08 13.97 8.48
C PHE A 606 -18.14 14.32 9.53
N ARG A 607 -18.60 15.58 9.66
CA ARG A 607 -19.47 15.94 10.78
C ARG A 607 -20.41 17.12 10.56
N ASP A 608 -21.44 17.13 11.38
CA ASP A 608 -22.25 18.29 11.75
C ASP A 608 -21.43 19.24 12.66
N GLU A 609 -21.37 20.54 12.38
CA GLU A 609 -20.62 21.57 13.13
C GLU A 609 -20.93 21.61 14.63
N SER A 610 -22.04 20.99 15.06
CA SER A 610 -22.46 20.91 16.46
C SER A 610 -21.75 19.81 17.27
N GLN A 611 -21.03 18.87 16.63
CA GLN A 611 -20.40 17.75 17.32
C GLN A 611 -19.06 18.13 17.95
N THR A 612 -18.92 17.84 19.23
CA THR A 612 -17.69 18.06 20.00
C THR A 612 -16.71 16.89 19.92
N GLN A 613 -17.17 15.73 19.46
CA GLN A 613 -16.40 14.49 19.33
C GLN A 613 -16.64 13.86 17.96
N PHE A 614 -15.60 13.21 17.44
CA PHE A 614 -15.64 12.46 16.21
C PHE A 614 -15.61 10.96 16.53
N PRO A 615 -16.75 10.26 16.46
CA PRO A 615 -16.87 8.86 16.86
C PRO A 615 -16.26 7.91 15.83
N SER A 616 -15.82 6.73 16.26
CA SER A 616 -15.61 5.60 15.34
C SER A 616 -16.94 5.15 14.77
N GLY A 617 -17.04 4.87 13.46
CA GLY A 617 -18.33 4.56 12.90
C GLY A 617 -18.40 3.90 11.53
N LEU A 618 -19.59 3.35 11.27
CA LEU A 618 -20.08 2.98 9.94
C LEU A 618 -21.17 3.98 9.55
N SER A 619 -21.03 4.67 8.42
CA SER A 619 -21.99 5.71 8.06
C SER A 619 -22.36 5.74 6.58
N THR A 620 -23.63 6.14 6.32
CA THR A 620 -24.04 6.69 5.04
C THR A 620 -24.76 8.02 5.31
N SER A 621 -24.39 9.08 4.59
CA SER A 621 -24.98 10.41 4.83
C SER A 621 -25.29 11.17 3.55
N SER A 622 -26.20 12.14 3.67
CA SER A 622 -26.45 13.15 2.65
C SER A 622 -26.56 14.53 3.29
N GLU A 623 -25.78 15.48 2.76
CA GLU A 623 -25.81 16.89 3.16
C GLU A 623 -26.47 17.77 2.10
N GLY A 624 -26.51 17.30 0.85
CA GLY A 624 -27.07 17.98 -0.31
C GLY A 624 -28.51 17.57 -0.67
N SER A 625 -28.80 17.62 -1.96
CA SER A 625 -30.09 17.15 -2.51
C SER A 625 -30.06 15.68 -2.96
N GLY A 626 -28.88 15.06 -3.10
CA GLY A 626 -28.76 13.63 -3.34
C GLY A 626 -29.18 12.79 -2.14
N HIS A 627 -29.53 11.53 -2.36
CA HIS A 627 -29.97 10.63 -1.29
C HIS A 627 -28.76 9.94 -0.61
N ALA A 628 -28.83 9.69 0.68
CA ALA A 628 -27.88 8.81 1.36
C ALA A 628 -28.07 7.35 0.91
N GLY A 629 -26.98 6.57 0.87
CA GLY A 629 -27.02 5.15 0.56
C GLY A 629 -27.64 4.29 1.66
N GLN A 630 -27.88 3.02 1.37
CA GLN A 630 -28.34 2.05 2.36
C GLN A 630 -27.16 1.47 3.13
N LEU A 631 -27.32 1.29 4.44
CA LEU A 631 -26.33 0.64 5.29
C LEU A 631 -26.85 -0.73 5.72
N ARG A 632 -26.13 -1.80 5.37
CA ARG A 632 -26.48 -3.16 5.75
C ARG A 632 -25.33 -3.83 6.47
N VAL A 633 -25.59 -4.31 7.69
CA VAL A 633 -24.61 -4.99 8.54
C VAL A 633 -25.14 -6.37 8.93
N SER A 634 -24.34 -7.40 8.68
CA SER A 634 -24.58 -8.75 9.16
C SER A 634 -23.35 -9.21 9.95
N ALA A 635 -23.51 -9.61 11.22
CA ALA A 635 -22.42 -10.04 12.08
C ALA A 635 -22.87 -11.13 13.06
N GLY A 636 -21.94 -11.96 13.56
CA GLY A 636 -22.22 -12.84 14.68
C GLY A 636 -22.60 -12.03 15.93
N ASN A 637 -21.72 -11.13 16.34
CA ASN A 637 -21.90 -10.22 17.47
C ASN A 637 -21.56 -8.79 17.07
N ILE A 638 -22.36 -7.81 17.54
CA ILE A 638 -22.09 -6.39 17.35
C ILE A 638 -21.94 -5.71 18.72
N GLU A 639 -20.84 -5.00 18.89
CA GLU A 639 -20.56 -4.21 20.09
C GLU A 639 -20.25 -2.75 19.70
N LEU A 640 -21.14 -1.82 20.10
CA LEU A 640 -20.93 -0.37 20.01
C LEU A 640 -20.66 0.16 21.40
N ARG A 641 -19.48 0.78 21.62
CA ARG A 641 -19.15 1.30 22.97
C ARG A 641 -18.31 2.56 22.90
N SER A 642 -18.29 3.28 24.03
CA SER A 642 -17.48 4.50 24.14
C SER A 642 -17.71 5.47 23.00
N HIS A 643 -18.97 5.81 22.72
CA HIS A 643 -19.45 6.65 21.63
C HIS A 643 -19.26 6.07 20.21
N GLY A 644 -19.03 4.77 20.06
CA GLY A 644 -19.03 4.12 18.75
C GLY A 644 -20.43 4.15 18.14
N GLU A 645 -20.54 4.40 16.80
CA GLU A 645 -21.85 4.57 16.17
C GLU A 645 -22.01 3.84 14.82
N ILE A 646 -23.27 3.54 14.50
CA ILE A 646 -23.70 3.14 13.16
C ILE A 646 -24.79 4.12 12.73
N THR A 647 -24.55 4.86 11.64
CA THR A 647 -25.38 6.02 11.29
C THR A 647 -25.84 6.01 9.85
N VAL A 648 -27.09 6.37 9.64
CA VAL A 648 -27.67 6.76 8.34
C VAL A 648 -28.32 8.12 8.53
N SER A 649 -27.84 9.17 7.86
CA SER A 649 -28.33 10.52 8.14
C SER A 649 -28.57 11.35 6.88
N SER A 650 -29.44 12.35 7.00
CA SER A 650 -29.61 13.42 6.02
C SER A 650 -29.81 14.74 6.73
N THR A 651 -28.96 15.71 6.45
CA THR A 651 -29.07 17.11 6.90
C THR A 651 -29.56 18.02 5.78
N GLY A 652 -29.46 17.57 4.52
CA GLY A 652 -29.95 18.26 3.32
C GLY A 652 -31.38 17.93 2.92
N SER A 653 -31.72 18.21 1.67
CA SER A 653 -33.08 17.91 1.12
C SER A 653 -33.21 16.50 0.57
N GLY A 654 -32.11 15.74 0.47
CA GLY A 654 -32.09 14.33 0.11
C GLY A 654 -32.57 13.43 1.24
N ASN A 655 -33.16 12.27 0.93
CA ASN A 655 -33.58 11.32 1.94
C ASN A 655 -32.41 10.68 2.67
N ALA A 656 -32.54 10.45 3.97
CA ALA A 656 -31.68 9.51 4.67
C ALA A 656 -31.92 8.08 4.13
N GLY A 657 -30.91 7.25 4.08
CA GLY A 657 -31.05 5.86 3.68
C GLY A 657 -31.74 4.99 4.75
N SER A 658 -31.78 3.70 4.52
CA SER A 658 -32.29 2.74 5.50
C SER A 658 -31.14 1.93 6.10
N MET A 659 -31.20 1.66 7.41
CA MET A 659 -30.28 0.80 8.14
C MET A 659 -30.92 -0.58 8.33
N GLY A 660 -30.21 -1.63 7.91
CA GLY A 660 -30.58 -3.03 8.15
C GLY A 660 -29.48 -3.75 8.91
N ILE A 661 -29.78 -4.31 10.08
CA ILE A 661 -28.83 -5.02 10.93
C ILE A 661 -29.37 -6.41 11.25
N GLU A 662 -28.54 -7.43 11.01
CA GLU A 662 -28.79 -8.83 11.38
C GLU A 662 -27.62 -9.34 12.21
N THR A 663 -27.90 -9.77 13.46
CA THR A 663 -26.83 -10.25 14.37
C THR A 663 -27.39 -11.24 15.40
N GLY A 664 -26.56 -12.10 15.98
CA GLY A 664 -26.92 -12.94 17.10
C GLY A 664 -27.02 -12.16 18.39
N GLU A 665 -26.03 -11.32 18.68
CA GLU A 665 -26.02 -10.48 19.88
C GLU A 665 -25.65 -9.04 19.52
N MET A 666 -26.40 -8.09 20.08
CA MET A 666 -26.14 -6.68 19.94
C MET A 666 -26.04 -5.98 21.28
N ARG A 667 -24.92 -5.32 21.51
CA ARG A 667 -24.64 -4.55 22.71
C ARG A 667 -24.27 -3.11 22.36
N LEU A 668 -25.02 -2.18 22.92
CA LEU A 668 -24.70 -0.76 22.97
C LEU A 668 -24.32 -0.41 24.39
N ASP A 669 -23.15 0.18 24.61
CA ASP A 669 -22.58 0.48 25.93
C ASP A 669 -21.86 1.83 25.94
N SER A 670 -21.98 2.57 27.06
CA SER A 670 -21.22 3.80 27.28
C SER A 670 -21.34 4.80 26.13
N GLY A 671 -22.57 5.15 25.76
CA GLY A 671 -22.87 6.08 24.67
C GLY A 671 -22.73 5.47 23.28
N GLY A 672 -22.92 4.17 23.13
CA GLY A 672 -23.02 3.52 21.81
C GLY A 672 -24.33 3.91 21.10
N HIS A 673 -24.29 4.26 19.80
CA HIS A 673 -25.45 4.77 19.07
C HIS A 673 -25.76 4.02 17.78
N LEU A 674 -27.07 3.79 17.55
CA LEU A 674 -27.65 3.53 16.23
C LEU A 674 -28.50 4.74 15.84
N ARG A 675 -28.18 5.42 14.74
CA ARG A 675 -28.90 6.62 14.32
C ARG A 675 -29.38 6.52 12.87
N ALA A 676 -30.61 6.93 12.64
CA ALA A 676 -31.14 7.16 11.30
C ALA A 676 -31.88 8.51 11.27
N ASP A 677 -31.16 9.58 11.64
CA ASP A 677 -31.72 10.92 11.78
C ASP A 677 -31.85 11.63 10.42
N SER A 678 -32.94 12.35 10.16
CA SER A 678 -33.24 12.95 8.86
C SER A 678 -33.81 14.35 8.99
N ALA A 679 -33.38 15.27 8.11
CA ALA A 679 -34.01 16.56 7.90
C ALA A 679 -35.15 16.49 6.86
N ALA A 680 -35.06 15.57 5.89
CA ALA A 680 -35.97 15.46 4.73
C ALA A 680 -36.87 14.20 4.72
N GLY A 681 -36.82 13.38 5.79
CA GLY A 681 -37.66 12.18 5.94
C GLY A 681 -36.98 10.85 5.61
N LEU A 682 -37.60 9.72 6.03
CA LEU A 682 -37.28 8.33 5.68
C LEU A 682 -35.95 7.78 6.19
N GLY A 683 -35.46 8.14 7.39
CA GLY A 683 -34.46 7.36 8.11
C GLY A 683 -35.09 6.17 8.83
N ASN A 684 -34.92 4.93 8.36
CA ASN A 684 -35.52 3.76 9.01
C ASN A 684 -34.45 2.81 9.56
N ILE A 685 -34.73 2.20 10.73
CA ILE A 685 -33.89 1.15 11.33
C ILE A 685 -34.68 -0.16 11.36
N ASN A 686 -34.08 -1.21 10.79
CA ASN A 686 -34.55 -2.58 10.88
C ASN A 686 -33.50 -3.43 11.56
N LEU A 687 -33.76 -3.88 12.78
CA LEU A 687 -32.83 -4.65 13.61
C LEU A 687 -33.38 -6.03 13.91
N GLN A 688 -32.68 -7.05 13.51
CA GLN A 688 -32.92 -8.44 13.88
C GLN A 688 -31.76 -8.97 14.72
N THR A 689 -32.05 -9.41 15.95
CA THR A 689 -31.04 -9.97 16.85
C THR A 689 -31.67 -10.95 17.84
N ASP A 690 -30.91 -11.92 18.36
CA ASP A 690 -31.41 -12.76 19.44
C ASP A 690 -31.46 -11.97 20.78
N ASN A 691 -30.44 -11.21 21.06
CA ASN A 691 -30.35 -10.45 22.31
C ASN A 691 -29.92 -9.00 22.03
N LEU A 692 -30.66 -8.04 22.57
CA LEU A 692 -30.39 -6.61 22.48
C LEU A 692 -30.18 -6.02 23.86
N LEU A 693 -29.00 -5.49 24.12
CA LEU A 693 -28.65 -4.81 25.36
C LEU A 693 -28.21 -3.37 25.08
N LEU A 694 -28.94 -2.40 25.65
CA LEU A 694 -28.55 -0.99 25.71
C LEU A 694 -28.21 -0.66 27.17
N ARG A 695 -27.11 0.06 27.40
CA ARG A 695 -26.73 0.55 28.74
C ARG A 695 -25.78 1.76 28.66
N GLY A 696 -25.69 2.51 29.73
CA GLY A 696 -24.72 3.59 29.88
C GLY A 696 -24.94 4.75 28.91
N ASN A 697 -26.15 5.34 28.85
CA ASN A 697 -26.54 6.42 27.96
C ASN A 697 -26.49 6.06 26.46
N SER A 698 -26.75 4.82 26.12
CA SER A 698 -26.77 4.36 24.72
C SER A 698 -28.12 4.64 24.06
N GLN A 699 -28.18 4.78 22.73
CA GLN A 699 -29.39 5.21 22.05
C GLN A 699 -29.60 4.49 20.70
N ILE A 700 -30.87 4.18 20.41
CA ILE A 700 -31.36 3.86 19.07
C ILE A 700 -32.31 4.96 18.64
N SER A 701 -32.01 5.73 17.59
CA SER A 701 -32.81 6.90 17.22
C SER A 701 -33.10 7.01 15.72
N THR A 702 -34.32 7.54 15.42
CA THR A 702 -34.74 7.93 14.06
C THR A 702 -35.46 9.29 14.13
N ASN A 703 -34.70 10.32 14.56
CA ASN A 703 -35.30 11.63 14.79
C ASN A 703 -35.44 12.44 13.48
N ALA A 704 -36.56 13.14 13.28
CA ALA A 704 -36.76 14.07 12.19
C ALA A 704 -36.64 15.51 12.69
N THR A 705 -35.74 16.29 12.05
CA THR A 705 -35.56 17.72 12.39
C THR A 705 -36.34 18.68 11.49
N GLY A 706 -36.84 18.20 10.34
CA GLY A 706 -37.63 18.95 9.36
C GLY A 706 -39.15 18.83 9.57
N THR A 707 -39.89 19.07 8.51
CA THR A 707 -41.38 18.97 8.46
C THR A 707 -41.89 17.55 8.18
N GLU A 708 -41.00 16.66 7.83
CA GLU A 708 -41.30 15.26 7.52
C GLU A 708 -41.48 14.43 8.80
N PRO A 709 -42.23 13.31 8.73
CA PRO A 709 -42.41 12.42 9.88
C PRO A 709 -41.09 11.83 10.36
N GLY A 710 -40.99 11.51 11.66
CA GLY A 710 -39.91 10.70 12.23
C GLY A 710 -39.80 9.36 11.51
N GLY A 711 -38.59 8.81 11.44
CA GLY A 711 -38.32 7.50 10.84
C GLY A 711 -38.96 6.36 11.61
N ASN A 712 -38.99 5.16 11.02
CA ASN A 712 -39.56 3.98 11.66
C ASN A 712 -38.43 3.09 12.25
N ILE A 713 -38.69 2.55 13.43
CA ILE A 713 -37.83 1.56 14.07
C ILE A 713 -38.59 0.23 14.15
N ALA A 714 -38.02 -0.81 13.51
CA ALA A 714 -38.52 -2.18 13.64
C ALA A 714 -37.45 -3.04 14.32
N ILE A 715 -37.77 -3.59 15.50
CA ILE A 715 -36.87 -4.45 16.27
C ILE A 715 -37.52 -5.82 16.44
N ALA A 716 -36.82 -6.87 16.00
CA ALA A 716 -37.18 -8.24 16.26
C ALA A 716 -36.06 -8.88 17.09
N THR A 717 -36.37 -9.22 18.35
CA THR A 717 -35.39 -9.79 19.27
C THR A 717 -36.03 -10.78 20.23
N ARG A 718 -35.27 -11.72 20.77
CA ARG A 718 -35.73 -12.62 21.82
C ARG A 718 -35.77 -11.90 23.18
N THR A 719 -34.73 -11.15 23.48
CA THR A 719 -34.62 -10.34 24.70
C THR A 719 -34.18 -8.92 24.41
N LEU A 720 -34.85 -7.95 25.04
CA LEU A 720 -34.49 -6.53 25.03
C LEU A 720 -34.24 -6.07 26.47
N ALA A 721 -33.05 -5.55 26.73
CA ALA A 721 -32.76 -4.84 27.97
C ALA A 721 -32.27 -3.41 27.64
N SER A 722 -32.96 -2.40 28.15
CA SER A 722 -32.56 -0.98 28.06
C SER A 722 -32.41 -0.40 29.46
N LEU A 723 -31.16 -0.12 29.83
CA LEU A 723 -30.75 0.17 31.20
C LEU A 723 -29.88 1.44 31.25
N GLU A 724 -29.83 2.07 32.43
CA GLU A 724 -28.89 3.15 32.71
C GLU A 724 -29.04 4.32 31.73
N ASN A 725 -30.25 4.91 31.69
CA ASN A 725 -30.61 6.07 30.85
C ASN A 725 -30.37 5.82 29.34
N SER A 726 -30.77 4.65 28.83
CA SER A 726 -30.61 4.28 27.44
C SER A 726 -31.98 4.25 26.72
N ASP A 727 -32.07 4.94 25.57
CA ASP A 727 -33.36 5.25 24.98
C ASP A 727 -33.54 4.66 23.55
N ILE A 728 -34.81 4.41 23.19
CA ILE A 728 -35.23 4.11 21.82
C ILE A 728 -36.21 5.19 21.38
N THR A 729 -35.85 6.01 20.38
CA THR A 729 -36.62 7.21 20.03
C THR A 729 -36.90 7.32 18.52
N ALA A 730 -38.12 7.66 18.18
CA ALA A 730 -38.56 7.97 16.82
C ALA A 730 -39.32 9.34 16.81
N ASN A 731 -38.64 10.37 17.29
CA ASN A 731 -39.23 11.68 17.55
C ASN A 731 -39.15 12.58 16.33
N ALA A 732 -40.08 13.56 16.24
CA ALA A 732 -40.07 14.60 15.23
C ALA A 732 -40.19 16.00 15.87
N ILE A 733 -39.67 17.03 15.15
CA ILE A 733 -39.83 18.41 15.57
C ILE A 733 -41.13 18.99 14.96
N ALA A 734 -41.22 19.13 13.66
CA ALA A 734 -42.34 19.74 12.96
C ALA A 734 -43.24 18.72 12.24
N GLY A 735 -42.72 17.57 11.86
CA GLY A 735 -43.49 16.44 11.31
C GLY A 735 -44.14 15.58 12.39
N ASP A 736 -44.92 14.57 12.00
CA ASP A 736 -45.47 13.59 12.93
C ASP A 736 -44.39 12.68 13.52
N GLY A 737 -44.52 12.19 14.75
CA GLY A 737 -43.63 11.18 15.35
C GLY A 737 -43.63 9.89 14.51
N GLY A 738 -42.49 9.17 14.54
CA GLY A 738 -42.34 7.94 13.79
C GLY A 738 -43.07 6.75 14.40
N SER A 739 -42.86 5.55 13.84
CA SER A 739 -43.42 4.29 14.36
C SER A 739 -42.33 3.42 14.94
N ILE A 740 -42.51 2.97 16.18
CA ILE A 740 -41.63 1.98 16.83
C ILE A 740 -42.37 0.67 16.97
N GLN A 741 -41.91 -0.38 16.31
CA GLN A 741 -42.44 -1.74 16.41
C GLN A 741 -41.40 -2.68 17.01
N ILE A 742 -41.69 -3.20 18.19
CA ILE A 742 -40.80 -4.14 18.88
C ILE A 742 -41.50 -5.50 19.00
N THR A 743 -40.90 -6.55 18.51
CA THR A 743 -41.33 -7.94 18.69
C THR A 743 -40.30 -8.63 19.57
N THR A 744 -40.66 -9.02 20.79
CA THR A 744 -39.75 -9.61 21.76
C THR A 744 -40.45 -10.66 22.64
N SER A 745 -39.70 -11.65 23.12
CA SER A 745 -40.18 -12.61 24.13
C SER A 745 -40.02 -12.12 25.57
N GLY A 746 -39.11 -11.16 25.80
CA GLY A 746 -38.89 -10.55 27.11
C GLY A 746 -38.28 -9.16 27.00
N MET A 747 -38.76 -8.21 27.80
CA MET A 747 -38.29 -6.84 27.83
C MET A 747 -37.99 -6.40 29.28
N LEU A 748 -36.80 -5.80 29.47
CA LEU A 748 -36.41 -5.16 30.73
C LEU A 748 -36.07 -3.70 30.43
N LEU A 749 -36.77 -2.80 31.07
CA LEU A 749 -36.58 -1.36 30.93
C LEU A 749 -36.32 -0.76 32.33
N SER A 750 -35.20 -0.04 32.48
CA SER A 750 -34.91 0.68 33.74
C SER A 750 -35.79 1.96 33.82
N PRO A 751 -36.08 2.46 35.03
CA PRO A 751 -36.96 3.61 35.20
C PRO A 751 -36.48 4.90 34.54
N ASP A 752 -35.23 5.03 34.28
CA ASP A 752 -34.54 6.16 33.62
C ASP A 752 -34.39 5.99 32.10
N SER A 753 -34.82 4.86 31.52
CA SER A 753 -34.77 4.57 30.08
C SER A 753 -36.17 4.69 29.47
N GLN A 754 -36.26 5.20 28.23
CA GLN A 754 -37.52 5.50 27.58
C GLN A 754 -37.61 4.92 26.16
N ILE A 755 -38.86 4.61 25.74
CA ILE A 755 -39.20 4.27 24.37
C ILE A 755 -40.27 5.28 23.93
N THR A 756 -39.92 6.23 23.03
CA THR A 756 -40.81 7.35 22.66
C THR A 756 -40.86 7.58 21.15
N ALA A 757 -42.05 7.96 20.68
CA ALA A 757 -42.29 8.35 19.29
C ALA A 757 -43.13 9.67 19.29
N SER A 758 -42.60 10.71 19.92
CA SER A 758 -43.31 11.98 20.13
C SER A 758 -43.01 13.01 19.06
N SER A 759 -43.96 13.96 18.88
CA SER A 759 -43.73 15.13 18.05
C SER A 759 -43.88 16.41 18.85
N GLN A 760 -43.02 17.41 18.59
CA GLN A 760 -43.09 18.69 19.26
C GLN A 760 -44.25 19.54 18.74
N PHE A 761 -44.51 19.52 17.40
CA PHE A 761 -45.55 20.35 16.75
C PHE A 761 -46.54 19.54 15.91
N GLY A 762 -46.23 18.29 15.54
CA GLY A 762 -47.12 17.37 14.80
C GLY A 762 -47.89 16.43 15.72
N VAL A 763 -48.34 15.30 15.20
CA VAL A 763 -49.03 14.25 15.94
C VAL A 763 -48.02 13.25 16.47
N ASP A 764 -48.19 12.83 17.74
CA ASP A 764 -47.33 11.77 18.30
C ASP A 764 -47.43 10.47 17.47
N GLY A 765 -46.35 9.80 17.28
CA GLY A 765 -46.27 8.52 16.59
C GLY A 765 -46.75 7.34 17.42
N GLN A 766 -46.57 6.14 16.91
CA GLN A 766 -47.05 4.92 17.55
C GLN A 766 -45.90 4.07 18.09
N VAL A 767 -46.01 3.61 19.33
CA VAL A 767 -45.14 2.60 19.91
C VAL A 767 -45.94 1.31 20.11
N ALA A 768 -45.58 0.24 19.42
CA ALA A 768 -46.20 -1.07 19.51
C ALA A 768 -45.18 -2.13 19.99
N VAL A 769 -45.46 -2.75 21.12
CA VAL A 769 -44.64 -3.84 21.68
C VAL A 769 -45.42 -5.13 21.63
N ASN A 770 -45.00 -6.07 20.78
CA ASN A 770 -45.58 -7.42 20.66
C ASN A 770 -44.72 -8.36 21.50
N SER A 771 -45.21 -8.71 22.71
CA SER A 771 -44.64 -9.78 23.52
C SER A 771 -45.64 -10.89 23.69
N PRO A 772 -45.25 -12.19 23.77
CA PRO A 772 -46.19 -13.24 24.16
C PRO A 772 -46.77 -12.87 25.54
N GLU A 773 -48.08 -13.04 25.72
CA GLU A 773 -48.71 -12.88 27.07
C GLU A 773 -48.00 -13.87 28.02
N VAL A 774 -47.07 -13.35 28.82
CA VAL A 774 -46.57 -14.08 29.96
C VAL A 774 -47.62 -13.96 31.03
N ASN A 775 -48.37 -15.04 31.22
CA ASN A 775 -49.23 -15.13 32.42
C ASN A 775 -48.32 -15.09 33.66
N PRO A 776 -48.25 -13.98 34.39
CA PRO A 776 -47.35 -13.88 35.55
C PRO A 776 -47.71 -14.91 36.64
N GLU A 777 -48.91 -15.49 36.61
CA GLU A 777 -49.36 -16.49 37.57
C GLU A 777 -48.85 -17.91 37.20
N ALA A 778 -48.45 -18.18 35.97
CA ALA A 778 -48.00 -19.49 35.55
C ALA A 778 -46.61 -19.87 36.09
N GLY A 779 -45.85 -18.91 36.64
CA GLY A 779 -44.52 -19.08 37.24
C GLY A 779 -44.49 -18.99 38.75
N LEU A 780 -45.61 -18.62 39.39
CA LEU A 780 -45.71 -18.65 40.84
C LEU A 780 -45.78 -20.11 41.31
N LEU A 781 -44.65 -20.71 41.60
CA LEU A 781 -44.61 -21.87 42.47
C LEU A 781 -45.16 -21.42 43.82
N GLN A 782 -46.29 -21.99 44.19
CA GLN A 782 -46.79 -21.91 45.57
C GLN A 782 -45.67 -22.47 46.45
N VAL A 783 -44.92 -21.59 47.09
CA VAL A 783 -43.94 -21.99 48.12
C VAL A 783 -44.79 -22.45 49.31
N ASP A 784 -44.80 -23.74 49.56
CA ASP A 784 -45.42 -24.30 50.76
C ASP A 784 -44.97 -23.54 52.01
N ASN A 785 -45.94 -23.10 52.82
CA ASN A 785 -45.72 -22.29 54.04
C ASN A 785 -44.95 -23.05 55.15
N ASP A 786 -44.42 -24.23 54.88
CA ASP A 786 -43.65 -25.04 55.81
C ASP A 786 -42.13 -24.69 55.91
N LEU A 787 -41.69 -23.59 55.28
CA LEU A 787 -40.30 -23.14 55.36
C LEU A 787 -39.98 -22.24 56.59
N ASN A 788 -40.89 -22.14 57.56
CA ASN A 788 -40.70 -21.31 58.75
C ASN A 788 -40.08 -22.05 59.96
N GLN A 789 -39.38 -23.16 59.73
CA GLN A 789 -38.46 -23.64 60.79
C GLN A 789 -37.02 -23.40 60.29
N PRO A 790 -36.24 -22.55 60.98
CA PRO A 790 -34.82 -22.42 60.66
C PRO A 790 -34.14 -23.72 61.07
N LYS A 791 -34.03 -24.68 60.13
CA LYS A 791 -33.02 -25.72 60.27
C LYS A 791 -31.68 -25.02 60.34
N GLN A 792 -30.94 -25.25 61.40
CA GLN A 792 -29.57 -24.75 61.52
C GLN A 792 -28.78 -25.19 60.27
N ILE A 793 -28.60 -24.26 59.33
CA ILE A 793 -27.91 -24.50 58.05
C ILE A 793 -26.39 -24.40 58.23
N VAL A 794 -25.92 -23.90 59.36
CA VAL A 794 -24.49 -23.77 59.61
C VAL A 794 -24.16 -24.48 60.91
N ALA A 795 -23.40 -25.58 60.88
CA ALA A 795 -22.84 -26.22 62.03
C ALA A 795 -21.85 -25.29 62.77
N THR A 796 -21.89 -25.25 64.10
CA THR A 796 -20.84 -24.59 64.86
C THR A 796 -19.49 -25.25 64.55
N PRO A 797 -18.34 -24.55 64.68
CA PRO A 797 -17.04 -24.99 64.22
C PRO A 797 -16.54 -26.35 64.69
N CYS A 798 -17.17 -26.93 65.66
CA CYS A 798 -16.77 -28.22 66.32
C CYS A 798 -17.73 -29.37 66.06
N GLN A 799 -18.75 -29.24 65.20
CA GLN A 799 -19.67 -30.32 64.87
C GLN A 799 -19.28 -31.07 63.60
N ARG A 800 -18.90 -32.33 63.70
CA ARG A 800 -18.58 -33.21 62.59
C ARG A 800 -19.87 -33.66 61.94
N ILE A 801 -20.13 -33.21 60.68
CA ILE A 801 -21.22 -33.73 59.87
C ILE A 801 -20.56 -34.52 58.75
N GLU A 802 -20.81 -35.82 58.70
CA GLU A 802 -20.35 -36.72 57.63
C GLU A 802 -21.07 -36.33 56.30
N GLY A 803 -20.28 -36.02 55.28
CA GLY A 803 -20.80 -35.75 53.93
C GLY A 803 -20.65 -34.34 53.42
N ASN A 804 -20.02 -33.41 54.09
CA ASN A 804 -19.75 -32.07 53.59
C ASN A 804 -18.31 -31.97 53.07
N GLU A 805 -18.16 -31.68 51.78
CA GLU A 805 -16.90 -31.38 51.15
C GLU A 805 -16.86 -29.89 50.83
N PHE A 806 -15.82 -29.19 51.31
CA PHE A 806 -15.59 -27.78 50.98
C PHE A 806 -14.57 -27.69 49.86
N VAL A 807 -15.01 -27.31 48.68
CA VAL A 807 -14.14 -27.13 47.51
C VAL A 807 -13.95 -25.63 47.29
N MET A 808 -12.72 -25.14 47.45
CA MET A 808 -12.35 -23.79 47.02
C MET A 808 -12.05 -23.79 45.53
N THR A 809 -12.91 -23.21 44.71
CA THR A 809 -12.71 -23.01 43.29
C THR A 809 -12.39 -21.54 43.01
N GLY A 810 -11.12 -21.20 42.91
CA GLY A 810 -10.65 -19.90 42.43
C GLY A 810 -10.06 -18.97 43.46
N TYR A 811 -9.23 -18.06 43.01
CA TYR A 811 -8.74 -16.89 43.75
C TYR A 811 -9.82 -15.79 43.66
N GLY A 812 -10.70 -15.63 44.61
CA GLY A 812 -11.72 -14.62 44.53
C GLY A 812 -12.21 -14.12 45.86
N GLY A 813 -12.39 -12.84 45.98
CA GLY A 813 -13.19 -12.21 47.02
C GLY A 813 -14.69 -12.57 46.86
N LEU A 814 -15.51 -12.21 47.78
CA LEU A 814 -16.97 -12.31 47.70
C LEU A 814 -17.44 -11.55 46.43
N PRO A 815 -18.36 -12.13 45.66
CA PRO A 815 -18.98 -11.37 44.59
C PRO A 815 -19.65 -10.09 45.13
N PRO A 816 -19.61 -8.98 44.41
CA PRO A 816 -20.24 -7.75 44.84
C PRO A 816 -21.73 -7.97 45.09
N ALA A 817 -22.26 -7.30 46.12
CA ALA A 817 -23.68 -7.39 46.46
C ALA A 817 -24.52 -6.89 45.25
N PRO A 818 -25.71 -7.45 44.98
CA PRO A 818 -26.57 -7.06 43.87
C PRO A 818 -26.98 -5.58 43.85
N GLN A 819 -26.65 -4.82 44.87
CA GLN A 819 -26.95 -3.37 45.00
C GLN A 819 -25.73 -2.47 44.78
N GLU A 820 -24.55 -3.01 44.52
CA GLU A 820 -23.38 -2.20 44.16
C GLU A 820 -23.31 -2.01 42.64
N SER A 821 -23.27 -0.73 42.22
CA SER A 821 -23.03 -0.36 40.81
C SER A 821 -21.73 -0.96 40.35
N LEU A 822 -21.73 -1.62 39.19
CA LEU A 822 -20.51 -2.15 38.56
C LEU A 822 -19.50 -0.99 38.34
N ASN A 823 -18.45 -0.98 39.18
CA ASN A 823 -17.40 0.02 39.06
C ASN A 823 -16.70 -0.08 37.68
N GLN A 824 -16.54 1.06 37.03
CA GLN A 824 -15.91 1.24 35.69
C GLN A 824 -14.45 0.76 35.58
N PHE A 825 -13.87 0.09 36.57
CA PHE A 825 -12.46 -0.26 36.67
C PHE A 825 -12.15 -1.75 36.86
N SER A 826 -13.09 -2.66 36.54
CA SER A 826 -12.72 -4.08 36.48
C SER A 826 -12.16 -4.44 35.12
N THR A 827 -10.90 -4.11 34.86
CA THR A 827 -10.15 -4.65 33.71
C THR A 827 -9.85 -6.12 34.00
N TRP A 828 -10.44 -7.01 33.21
CA TRP A 828 -9.98 -8.39 33.10
C TRP A 828 -8.61 -8.38 32.40
N MET A 829 -7.54 -8.68 33.14
CA MET A 829 -6.23 -8.97 32.52
C MET A 829 -6.09 -10.48 32.32
N ASP A 830 -5.96 -10.89 31.06
CA ASP A 830 -5.58 -12.25 30.71
C ASP A 830 -4.07 -12.44 30.97
N TRP A 831 -3.70 -13.23 31.93
CA TRP A 831 -2.33 -13.50 32.37
C TRP A 831 -1.56 -14.47 31.46
N ARG A 832 -2.06 -14.87 30.32
CA ARG A 832 -1.44 -15.91 29.48
C ARG A 832 -0.44 -15.43 28.44
N SER A 833 -0.09 -14.12 28.39
CA SER A 833 0.90 -13.60 27.42
C SER A 833 1.93 -12.67 28.06
N HIS A 834 2.88 -13.23 28.80
CA HIS A 834 4.15 -12.55 29.09
C HIS A 834 5.31 -13.33 28.47
N GLN A 835 5.64 -13.04 27.20
CA GLN A 835 6.99 -13.24 26.71
C GLN A 835 7.82 -12.00 27.02
N ARG A 836 8.96 -12.24 27.66
CA ARG A 836 9.95 -11.24 28.09
C ARG A 836 10.61 -10.57 26.90
N SER A 837 10.67 -9.26 26.89
CA SER A 837 11.65 -8.46 26.14
C SER A 837 12.67 -7.84 27.08
N PRO A 838 13.94 -7.69 26.66
CA PRO A 838 15.04 -7.33 27.53
C PRO A 838 15.12 -5.83 27.83
N ALA A 839 15.63 -5.52 29.01
CA ALA A 839 15.74 -4.23 29.63
C ALA A 839 16.75 -3.32 28.95
N PHE A 840 16.39 -2.02 28.81
CA PHE A 840 17.36 -0.92 28.75
C PHE A 840 17.29 -0.13 30.07
N GLY A 841 18.45 0.13 30.62
CA GLY A 841 18.61 0.73 31.91
C GLY A 841 18.28 2.24 31.95
N ALA A 842 17.65 2.65 33.04
CA ALA A 842 17.70 4.02 33.53
C ALA A 842 17.64 3.99 35.07
N THR A 843 18.44 4.82 35.62
CA THR A 843 18.78 5.13 37.05
C THR A 843 17.63 5.04 38.05
N ALA A 844 17.96 4.42 39.15
CA ALA A 844 17.13 4.19 40.30
C ALA A 844 16.62 5.45 41.00
N THR A 845 15.31 5.54 41.21
CA THR A 845 14.69 6.13 42.36
C THR A 845 13.97 5.00 43.11
N VAL A 846 14.37 4.79 44.35
CA VAL A 846 13.81 3.78 45.24
C VAL A 846 12.34 4.11 45.49
N ARG A 847 11.42 3.39 44.86
CA ARG A 847 10.05 3.26 45.31
C ARG A 847 9.92 1.91 45.99
N HIS A 848 9.48 1.92 47.23
CA HIS A 848 9.16 0.72 47.97
C HIS A 848 8.13 -0.10 47.19
N GLY A 849 8.52 -1.27 46.73
CA GLY A 849 7.62 -2.22 46.10
C GLY A 849 6.57 -2.70 47.09
N ILE A 850 5.32 -2.83 46.62
CA ILE A 850 4.26 -3.51 47.35
C ILE A 850 4.75 -4.96 47.54
N GLN A 851 4.95 -5.36 48.80
CA GLN A 851 5.29 -6.73 49.17
C GLN A 851 4.00 -7.47 49.52
N GLU A 852 3.79 -8.63 48.93
CA GLU A 852 2.64 -9.47 49.20
C GLU A 852 2.72 -9.99 50.63
N ALA A 853 1.65 -9.84 51.42
CA ALA A 853 1.60 -10.31 52.79
C ALA A 853 1.59 -11.84 52.81
N SER A 854 2.53 -12.43 53.50
CA SER A 854 2.67 -13.89 53.69
C SER A 854 2.01 -14.42 54.96
N GLY A 855 1.43 -13.56 55.81
CA GLY A 855 0.75 -13.93 57.04
C GLY A 855 0.03 -12.75 57.66
N TRP A 856 -0.60 -13.00 58.82
CA TRP A 856 -1.25 -11.98 59.61
C TRP A 856 -0.92 -12.15 61.10
N ARG A 857 -0.93 -11.04 61.83
CA ARG A 857 -0.73 -11.01 63.26
C ARG A 857 -1.92 -10.28 63.89
N ARG A 858 -2.46 -10.85 65.00
CA ARG A 858 -3.48 -10.17 65.82
C ARG A 858 -2.81 -9.51 67.01
N HIS A 859 -3.03 -8.25 67.17
CA HIS A 859 -2.56 -7.48 68.32
C HIS A 859 -3.48 -7.68 69.55
N GLN A 860 -2.98 -7.36 70.75
CA GLN A 860 -3.75 -7.53 71.99
C GLN A 860 -4.99 -6.63 72.08
N ASP A 861 -5.07 -5.57 71.25
CA ASP A 861 -6.20 -4.67 71.16
C ASP A 861 -7.28 -5.19 70.17
N GLY A 862 -7.06 -6.37 69.53
CA GLY A 862 -8.01 -6.98 68.60
C GLY A 862 -7.79 -6.61 67.14
N THR A 863 -6.88 -5.68 66.79
CA THR A 863 -6.56 -5.33 65.39
C THR A 863 -5.74 -6.42 64.73
N VAL A 864 -5.91 -6.58 63.40
CA VAL A 864 -5.22 -7.55 62.59
C VAL A 864 -4.31 -6.81 61.58
N GLU A 865 -3.01 -7.14 61.62
CA GLU A 865 -1.98 -6.60 60.73
C GLU A 865 -1.51 -7.69 59.75
N LEU A 866 -1.42 -7.36 58.45
CA LEU A 866 -0.85 -8.21 57.43
C LEU A 866 0.68 -8.04 57.47
N VAL A 867 1.44 -9.17 57.56
CA VAL A 867 2.89 -9.14 57.63
C VAL A 867 3.51 -9.91 56.48
N ALA A 868 4.56 -9.33 55.85
CA ALA A 868 5.41 -10.02 54.91
C ALA A 868 6.70 -10.46 55.60
N SER A 869 6.97 -11.77 55.68
CA SER A 869 8.23 -12.29 56.22
C SER A 869 9.14 -12.71 55.07
N GLY A 870 10.36 -12.22 55.07
CA GLY A 870 11.42 -12.76 54.21
C GLY A 870 11.84 -14.12 54.71
N GLU A 871 11.87 -15.10 53.77
CA GLU A 871 12.42 -16.45 53.94
C GLU A 871 11.66 -17.43 54.89
N GLN A 872 10.81 -18.23 54.30
CA GLN A 872 10.79 -19.72 54.29
C GLN A 872 9.46 -20.23 53.76
N LYS A 873 9.53 -21.14 52.78
CA LYS A 873 8.40 -21.92 52.29
C LYS A 873 7.94 -22.87 53.38
N THR A 874 6.76 -22.64 53.97
CA THR A 874 6.05 -23.64 54.77
C THR A 874 4.61 -23.76 54.28
N ASN A 875 4.22 -25.01 54.02
CA ASN A 875 2.86 -25.39 53.67
C ASN A 875 1.89 -24.98 54.80
N TRP A 876 0.83 -24.28 54.37
CA TRP A 876 -0.24 -23.84 55.28
C TRP A 876 -1.17 -25.02 55.58
N TYR A 877 -1.07 -25.62 56.74
CA TYR A 877 -2.12 -26.44 57.32
C TYR A 877 -2.78 -25.64 58.44
N PHE A 878 -4.07 -25.33 58.28
CA PHE A 878 -4.87 -24.83 59.38
C PHE A 878 -5.28 -26.02 60.25
N SER A 879 -4.68 -26.20 61.39
CA SER A 879 -5.25 -27.02 62.42
C SER A 879 -5.99 -26.08 63.41
N ILE A 880 -7.31 -26.09 63.34
CA ILE A 880 -8.13 -25.55 64.39
C ILE A 880 -8.19 -26.66 65.46
N GLY A 881 -7.37 -26.57 66.50
CA GLY A 881 -7.48 -27.44 67.67
C GLY A 881 -8.77 -27.12 68.43
N CYS A 882 -9.69 -28.04 68.39
CA CYS A 882 -10.78 -28.08 69.34
C CYS A 882 -10.22 -28.66 70.63
N ASP A 883 -9.99 -27.85 71.72
CA ASP A 883 -9.79 -28.38 73.03
C ASP A 883 -11.09 -28.98 73.55
N GLU A 884 -11.01 -30.23 73.97
CA GLU A 884 -12.10 -30.92 74.67
C GLU A 884 -12.42 -30.21 75.94
N ARG A 885 -13.62 -29.65 76.03
CA ARG A 885 -14.44 -29.57 77.25
C ARG A 885 -15.91 -29.64 76.86
#